data_4f5822b38f6374ad29b2b73552800a6a
#
_entry.id   4f5822b38f6374ad29b2b73552800a6a
#
_cell.length_a   1.000
_cell.length_b   1.000
_cell.length_c   1.000
_cell.angle_alpha   90.00
_cell.angle_beta   90.00
_cell.angle_gamma   90.00
#
_symmetry.space_group_name_H-M   'P 1'
#
loop_
_entity.id
_entity.type
_entity.pdbx_description
1 polymer ?
#
loop_
_entity_poly.entity_id
_entity_poly.type
_entity_poly.pdbx_seq_one_letter_code
_entity_poly.pdbx_strand_id
1 'polypeptide(L)'
;MTHARSSGWALGAALCSPLRKNRSHIALPVVLVLCGLLSSSGSSFAQTQATASQIDVSDFNRQVRSFLQSEVTAHVADIKTLDPPPERVVGARTTGEFSWGSFMRTLGTYSECFATRTIAGHDIPQMIGKMAQIELSHEGKTWAQLYAAMALQSFGTDLNRNALWQSLSPDERQSYRTLLDPGRFYDEKTHTLIHLPENYFGVAARIAAIDYQLGLNKDRTALDDLLNRSAKQFTDGALFADDALPTGRYDRYSNEYARAIYDAAEIADRQDIMKAVAPSLKEQMKLWWDLLSEDGYGYSWGRSLGAISYMDTLEIAAFLGQHSEFRPAPVAQLAAAYFAAWSWLRNDFNGQTHLLSVFAFCRGDYSYITKEREWQQTTTFFGKVIASHNKFMEALEREGLKKFPSRPTQADVARFQFFRNEAGRKFGVWVIRQGTLHFALPFVTGPKAATSDYEPAPDGFARIALPVEKIYPCLVPFLELEDGRTIAAADGADEIKPAADGKSVTAVWRRWAVPGTKTGDLLDVGLVSEVTWTLQGNRLRRVESLTVSHPLNVRRLWLAIPSRYDHLETSYFQGARIDRLVSEGKSLEVQISNSDWPFEISAYAAGNDPLGRGDRGPLPMHLILQTKSFSLRPAVPRDWELSLTSYEAQDSRP
;
A
#
# COMPACT_ATOMS: atom_id res chain seq x y z
N MET A 1 -9.14 -29.88 27.64
CA MET A 1 -10.60 -29.75 27.85
C MET A 1 -10.92 -28.28 28.08
N THR A 2 -11.20 -27.53 27.03
CA THR A 2 -11.71 -26.15 27.12
C THR A 2 -12.46 -25.88 25.82
N HIS A 3 -13.66 -25.47 25.95
CA HIS A 3 -14.68 -25.30 24.92
C HIS A 3 -14.28 -24.28 23.85
N ALA A 4 -14.16 -24.71 22.61
CA ALA A 4 -14.19 -23.87 21.44
C ALA A 4 -15.65 -23.52 21.12
N ARG A 5 -16.03 -22.26 21.28
CA ARG A 5 -17.27 -21.73 20.72
C ARG A 5 -17.05 -21.43 19.25
N SER A 6 -17.65 -22.22 18.39
CA SER A 6 -17.81 -21.95 16.97
C SER A 6 -18.83 -20.83 16.80
N SER A 7 -18.37 -19.63 16.46
CA SER A 7 -19.26 -18.58 15.93
C SER A 7 -19.42 -18.81 14.42
N GLY A 8 -20.46 -19.54 14.06
CA GLY A 8 -20.91 -19.65 12.68
C GLY A 8 -21.49 -18.31 12.22
N TRP A 9 -20.84 -17.67 11.28
CA TRP A 9 -21.36 -16.50 10.57
C TRP A 9 -22.27 -17.01 9.46
N ALA A 10 -23.56 -17.00 9.74
CA ALA A 10 -24.58 -17.10 8.69
C ALA A 10 -24.69 -15.74 7.99
N LEU A 11 -24.03 -15.57 6.87
CA LEU A 11 -24.33 -14.54 5.87
C LEU A 11 -25.58 -14.99 5.11
N GLY A 12 -26.71 -14.96 5.76
CA GLY A 12 -27.99 -15.31 5.24
C GLY A 12 -28.90 -14.08 5.13
N ALA A 13 -29.27 -13.76 3.90
CA ALA A 13 -30.55 -13.14 3.55
C ALA A 13 -30.96 -11.86 4.30
N ALA A 14 -30.33 -10.73 3.97
CA ALA A 14 -30.89 -9.41 4.27
C ALA A 14 -30.73 -8.42 3.09
N LEU A 15 -31.05 -8.85 1.88
CA LEU A 15 -31.12 -7.99 0.70
C LEU A 15 -32.37 -8.28 -0.10
N CYS A 16 -33.55 -8.04 0.49
CA CYS A 16 -34.80 -7.83 -0.25
C CYS A 16 -35.84 -7.19 0.69
N SER A 17 -35.91 -5.88 0.69
CA SER A 17 -37.11 -5.17 1.10
C SER A 17 -37.40 -4.05 0.09
N PRO A 18 -38.64 -3.94 -0.40
CA PRO A 18 -38.96 -3.03 -1.48
C PRO A 18 -39.11 -1.59 -0.99
N LEU A 19 -38.49 -0.67 -1.70
CA LEU A 19 -38.61 0.78 -1.52
C LEU A 19 -40.08 1.21 -1.78
N ARG A 20 -40.72 1.73 -0.73
CA ARG A 20 -41.99 2.46 -0.82
C ARG A 20 -41.77 3.78 -1.58
N LYS A 21 -42.58 3.95 -2.64
CA LYS A 21 -42.71 5.20 -3.38
C LYS A 21 -43.32 6.29 -2.49
N ASN A 22 -42.64 7.41 -2.32
CA ASN A 22 -43.26 8.67 -1.99
C ASN A 22 -43.10 9.64 -3.16
N ARG A 23 -44.21 9.98 -3.80
CA ARG A 23 -44.33 11.06 -4.80
C ARG A 23 -44.52 12.38 -4.04
N SER A 24 -43.70 13.35 -4.37
CA SER A 24 -44.05 14.75 -4.19
C SER A 24 -43.64 15.55 -5.40
N HIS A 25 -44.61 16.17 -6.05
CA HIS A 25 -44.51 17.06 -7.20
C HIS A 25 -43.89 18.38 -6.77
N ILE A 26 -42.88 18.87 -7.50
CA ILE A 26 -42.57 20.30 -7.59
C ILE A 26 -42.27 20.64 -9.06
N ALA A 27 -42.89 21.74 -9.49
CA ALA A 27 -42.96 22.20 -10.86
C ALA A 27 -41.68 22.96 -11.29
N LEU A 28 -41.35 22.79 -12.56
CA LEU A 28 -40.34 23.61 -13.29
C LEU A 28 -40.88 25.02 -13.66
N PRO A 29 -39.98 25.96 -13.87
CA PRO A 29 -40.17 26.92 -14.96
C PRO A 29 -39.10 26.75 -16.06
N VAL A 30 -39.62 26.73 -17.27
CA VAL A 30 -38.90 26.76 -18.55
C VAL A 30 -38.35 28.19 -18.76
N VAL A 31 -37.07 28.28 -19.11
CA VAL A 31 -36.51 29.49 -19.74
C VAL A 31 -35.82 29.08 -21.04
N LEU A 32 -36.45 29.53 -22.13
CA LEU A 32 -35.87 29.55 -23.49
C LEU A 32 -34.86 30.70 -23.61
N VAL A 33 -33.67 30.44 -24.16
CA VAL A 33 -32.86 31.49 -24.80
C VAL A 33 -32.28 30.98 -26.12
N LEU A 34 -32.43 31.85 -27.11
CA LEU A 34 -32.22 31.65 -28.53
C LEU A 34 -30.77 31.47 -28.99
N CYS A 35 -30.72 30.82 -30.17
CA CYS A 35 -29.59 30.63 -31.06
C CYS A 35 -28.84 31.89 -31.49
N GLY A 36 -27.54 31.77 -31.64
CA GLY A 36 -26.70 32.59 -32.48
C GLY A 36 -25.69 31.74 -33.23
N LEU A 37 -25.94 31.57 -34.53
CA LEU A 37 -25.01 30.98 -35.51
C LEU A 37 -23.82 31.91 -35.72
N LEU A 38 -22.59 31.43 -35.58
CA LEU A 38 -21.42 31.99 -36.26
C LEU A 38 -20.47 30.91 -36.73
N SER A 39 -20.12 31.08 -37.96
CA SER A 39 -19.37 30.23 -38.87
C SER A 39 -17.93 29.97 -38.52
N SER A 40 -17.53 28.76 -38.88
CA SER A 40 -16.23 28.18 -39.12
C SER A 40 -15.04 29.11 -39.42
N SER A 41 -14.01 29.00 -38.64
CA SER A 41 -12.62 29.17 -39.07
C SER A 41 -11.77 28.12 -38.37
N GLY A 42 -11.13 27.24 -39.17
CA GLY A 42 -10.26 26.17 -38.69
C GLY A 42 -9.04 26.80 -37.99
N SER A 43 -8.96 26.59 -36.70
CA SER A 43 -7.75 26.78 -35.92
C SER A 43 -7.29 25.41 -35.43
N SER A 44 -6.09 25.02 -35.87
CA SER A 44 -5.35 23.91 -35.32
C SER A 44 -5.19 24.15 -33.81
N PHE A 45 -5.94 23.42 -32.98
CA PHE A 45 -5.70 23.39 -31.55
C PHE A 45 -4.39 22.64 -31.32
N ALA A 46 -3.30 23.42 -31.22
CA ALA A 46 -2.14 22.95 -30.44
C ALA A 46 -2.66 22.66 -29.04
N GLN A 47 -2.57 21.39 -28.64
CA GLN A 47 -2.78 20.96 -27.27
C GLN A 47 -1.83 21.76 -26.37
N THR A 48 -2.33 22.82 -25.76
CA THR A 48 -1.64 23.50 -24.67
C THR A 48 -1.63 22.51 -23.52
N GLN A 49 -0.55 21.70 -23.42
CA GLN A 49 -0.20 21.05 -22.17
C GLN A 49 -0.19 22.16 -21.12
N ALA A 50 -1.13 22.14 -20.20
CA ALA A 50 -1.09 23.01 -19.05
C ALA A 50 0.28 22.80 -18.38
N THR A 51 1.17 23.78 -18.52
CA THR A 51 2.50 23.73 -17.93
C THR A 51 2.31 23.52 -16.43
N ALA A 52 2.76 22.39 -15.91
CA ALA A 52 2.70 22.10 -14.48
C ALA A 52 3.29 23.28 -13.72
N SER A 53 2.56 23.80 -12.75
CA SER A 53 3.04 24.91 -11.93
C SER A 53 4.35 24.54 -11.27
N GLN A 54 5.31 25.49 -11.24
CA GLN A 54 6.60 25.28 -10.60
C GLN A 54 6.49 25.57 -9.11
N ILE A 55 7.01 24.65 -8.31
CA ILE A 55 7.08 24.76 -6.84
C ILE A 55 8.49 25.23 -6.47
N ASP A 56 8.57 26.28 -5.66
CA ASP A 56 9.84 26.74 -5.08
C ASP A 56 10.24 25.84 -3.91
N VAL A 57 11.49 25.34 -3.92
CA VAL A 57 12.01 24.39 -2.91
C VAL A 57 12.02 25.02 -1.52
N SER A 58 12.44 26.30 -1.40
CA SER A 58 12.54 26.98 -0.10
C SER A 58 11.15 27.21 0.52
N ASP A 59 10.18 27.61 -0.31
CA ASP A 59 8.81 27.81 0.12
C ASP A 59 8.17 26.51 0.53
N PHE A 60 8.37 25.45 -0.23
CA PHE A 60 7.90 24.11 0.09
C PHE A 60 8.50 23.61 1.43
N ASN A 61 9.81 23.70 1.60
CA ASN A 61 10.49 23.33 2.84
C ASN A 61 9.90 24.08 4.05
N ARG A 62 9.73 25.42 3.91
CA ARG A 62 9.14 26.24 4.97
C ARG A 62 7.72 25.81 5.34
N GLN A 63 6.88 25.53 4.35
CA GLN A 63 5.49 25.08 4.57
C GLN A 63 5.45 23.73 5.28
N VAL A 64 6.23 22.74 4.84
CA VAL A 64 6.28 21.41 5.45
C VAL A 64 6.80 21.51 6.89
N ARG A 65 7.89 22.22 7.13
CA ARG A 65 8.45 22.40 8.47
C ARG A 65 7.48 23.09 9.42
N SER A 66 6.84 24.18 8.98
CA SER A 66 5.84 24.89 9.80
C SER A 66 4.65 24.00 10.16
N PHE A 67 4.14 23.22 9.20
CA PHE A 67 3.07 22.26 9.45
C PHE A 67 3.51 21.19 10.47
N LEU A 68 4.64 20.53 10.23
CA LEU A 68 5.12 19.46 11.11
C LEU A 68 5.42 19.97 12.53
N GLN A 69 6.00 21.17 12.66
CA GLN A 69 6.25 21.78 13.97
C GLN A 69 4.94 22.03 14.73
N SER A 70 3.95 22.59 14.07
CA SER A 70 2.64 22.85 14.66
C SER A 70 1.93 21.57 15.07
N GLU A 71 1.80 20.61 14.15
CA GLU A 71 1.04 19.39 14.37
C GLU A 71 1.68 18.46 15.39
N VAL A 72 3.01 18.29 15.35
CA VAL A 72 3.71 17.47 16.37
C VAL A 72 3.59 18.10 17.74
N THR A 73 3.72 19.42 17.85
CA THR A 73 3.56 20.12 19.14
C THR A 73 2.14 19.95 19.69
N ALA A 74 1.11 20.11 18.84
CA ALA A 74 -0.27 19.91 19.25
C ALA A 74 -0.56 18.44 19.62
N HIS A 75 -0.07 17.49 18.83
CA HIS A 75 -0.21 16.06 19.08
C HIS A 75 0.40 15.64 20.42
N VAL A 76 1.59 16.17 20.76
CA VAL A 76 2.26 15.92 22.04
C VAL A 76 1.52 16.62 23.18
N ALA A 77 1.05 17.85 22.99
CA ALA A 77 0.35 18.62 24.02
C ALA A 77 -1.04 18.05 24.37
N ASP A 78 -1.66 17.26 23.47
CA ASP A 78 -2.92 16.57 23.74
C ASP A 78 -2.77 15.45 24.80
N ILE A 79 -1.56 15.02 25.09
CA ILE A 79 -1.25 14.04 26.12
C ILE A 79 -1.10 14.76 27.47
N LYS A 80 -2.11 14.65 28.33
CA LYS A 80 -2.17 15.35 29.62
C LYS A 80 -1.09 14.93 30.61
N THR A 81 -0.50 13.76 30.46
CA THR A 81 0.60 13.24 31.27
C THR A 81 1.72 12.75 30.35
N LEU A 82 2.67 13.63 30.08
CA LEU A 82 3.71 13.38 29.07
C LEU A 82 4.98 12.75 29.63
N ASP A 83 5.04 12.46 30.91
CA ASP A 83 6.30 12.03 31.53
C ASP A 83 6.16 10.76 32.39
N PRO A 84 6.16 9.59 31.82
CA PRO A 84 5.93 9.19 30.42
C PRO A 84 4.44 9.21 30.03
N PRO A 85 4.11 9.24 28.73
CA PRO A 85 2.71 9.16 28.29
C PRO A 85 2.10 7.81 28.66
N PRO A 86 0.76 7.77 28.91
CA PRO A 86 0.09 6.52 29.27
C PRO A 86 0.20 5.48 28.16
N GLU A 87 0.46 4.22 28.50
CA GLU A 87 0.56 3.11 27.53
C GLU A 87 -0.62 3.03 26.58
N ARG A 88 -1.86 3.26 27.07
CA ARG A 88 -3.06 3.26 26.28
C ARG A 88 -3.03 4.26 25.10
N VAL A 89 -2.31 5.37 25.27
CA VAL A 89 -2.20 6.44 24.27
C VAL A 89 -1.16 6.08 23.21
N VAL A 90 -0.04 5.49 23.61
CA VAL A 90 1.00 5.07 22.68
C VAL A 90 0.74 3.70 22.05
N GLY A 91 -0.38 3.07 22.37
CA GLY A 91 -0.85 1.83 21.73
C GLY A 91 -0.13 0.55 22.18
N ALA A 92 0.47 0.55 23.38
CA ALA A 92 1.15 -0.60 23.94
C ALA A 92 0.27 -1.88 24.03
N ARG A 93 -1.05 -1.68 24.14
CA ARG A 93 -2.01 -2.78 24.16
C ARG A 93 -2.03 -3.65 22.91
N THR A 94 -1.64 -3.12 21.78
CA THR A 94 -1.79 -3.84 20.53
C THR A 94 -0.68 -4.83 20.28
N THR A 95 0.51 -4.62 20.79
CA THR A 95 1.62 -5.61 20.75
C THR A 95 2.91 -5.09 21.39
N GLY A 96 2.97 -3.84 21.78
CA GLY A 96 4.24 -3.17 22.13
C GLY A 96 5.18 -2.96 20.93
N GLU A 97 4.78 -3.39 19.74
CA GLU A 97 5.67 -3.46 18.56
C GLU A 97 6.17 -2.11 18.06
N PHE A 98 5.37 -1.06 18.22
CA PHE A 98 5.73 0.29 17.74
C PHE A 98 5.76 1.32 18.84
N SER A 99 5.11 1.08 19.93
CA SER A 99 4.60 2.00 20.96
C SER A 99 5.54 3.13 21.36
N TRP A 100 6.38 2.89 22.31
CA TRP A 100 7.28 3.88 22.89
C TRP A 100 8.39 4.25 21.93
N GLY A 101 8.91 3.26 21.18
CA GLY A 101 9.92 3.50 20.15
C GLY A 101 9.47 4.50 19.08
N SER A 102 8.23 4.40 18.59
CA SER A 102 7.69 5.39 17.64
C SER A 102 7.68 6.79 18.20
N PHE A 103 7.31 6.94 19.47
CA PHE A 103 7.29 8.24 20.13
C PHE A 103 8.71 8.78 20.36
N MET A 104 9.64 7.91 20.81
CA MET A 104 11.05 8.27 20.94
C MET A 104 11.64 8.75 19.62
N ARG A 105 11.39 8.04 18.50
CA ARG A 105 11.83 8.46 17.17
C ARG A 105 11.26 9.82 16.79
N THR A 106 9.95 10.04 16.99
CA THR A 106 9.32 11.33 16.68
C THR A 106 9.98 12.47 17.46
N LEU A 107 10.22 12.30 18.75
CA LEU A 107 10.88 13.30 19.58
C LEU A 107 12.34 13.54 19.16
N GLY A 108 13.07 12.46 18.86
CA GLY A 108 14.47 12.55 18.39
C GLY A 108 14.58 13.32 17.09
N THR A 109 13.81 12.91 16.06
CA THR A 109 13.82 13.59 14.76
C THR A 109 13.27 15.02 14.83
N TYR A 110 12.31 15.30 15.71
CA TYR A 110 11.83 16.66 15.96
C TYR A 110 12.93 17.53 16.56
N SER A 111 13.65 17.03 17.58
CA SER A 111 14.75 17.73 18.20
C SER A 111 15.86 18.09 17.21
N GLU A 112 16.24 17.12 16.36
CA GLU A 112 17.22 17.31 15.29
C GLU A 112 16.74 18.35 14.26
N CYS A 113 15.53 18.16 13.72
CA CYS A 113 14.97 19.00 12.66
C CYS A 113 14.83 20.46 13.08
N PHE A 114 14.34 20.71 14.29
CA PHE A 114 14.01 22.06 14.77
C PHE A 114 15.08 22.64 15.69
N ALA A 115 16.20 21.95 15.89
CA ALA A 115 17.30 22.34 16.77
C ALA A 115 16.79 22.77 18.18
N THR A 116 15.83 22.00 18.74
CA THR A 116 15.22 22.29 20.03
C THR A 116 15.35 21.12 20.98
N ARG A 117 15.52 21.44 22.26
CA ARG A 117 15.57 20.43 23.32
C ARG A 117 14.23 20.24 24.02
N THR A 118 13.23 21.07 23.70
CA THR A 118 11.93 21.04 24.38
C THR A 118 10.79 21.00 23.38
N ILE A 119 9.68 20.37 23.80
CA ILE A 119 8.40 20.36 23.07
C ILE A 119 7.24 20.49 24.07
N ALA A 120 6.30 21.37 23.82
CA ALA A 120 5.18 21.65 24.72
C ALA A 120 5.60 21.86 26.19
N GLY A 121 6.79 22.44 26.43
CA GLY A 121 7.35 22.69 27.77
C GLY A 121 8.09 21.51 28.42
N HIS A 122 8.15 20.34 27.78
CA HIS A 122 8.82 19.14 28.28
C HIS A 122 10.21 18.97 27.69
N ASP A 123 11.19 18.49 28.49
CA ASP A 123 12.54 18.15 28.03
C ASP A 123 12.52 16.85 27.25
N ILE A 124 12.87 16.92 25.97
CA ILE A 124 12.82 15.78 25.04
C ILE A 124 13.78 14.66 25.46
N PRO A 125 15.08 14.93 25.78
CA PRO A 125 15.97 13.89 26.24
C PRO A 125 15.47 13.14 27.49
N GLN A 126 14.91 13.86 28.47
CA GLN A 126 14.36 13.24 29.67
C GLN A 126 13.18 12.31 29.35
N MET A 127 12.26 12.75 28.44
CA MET A 127 11.15 11.92 28.01
C MET A 127 11.64 10.64 27.33
N ILE A 128 12.60 10.75 26.41
CA ILE A 128 13.16 9.60 25.68
C ILE A 128 13.82 8.61 26.64
N GLY A 129 14.61 9.09 27.63
CA GLY A 129 15.25 8.23 28.59
C GLY A 129 14.26 7.37 29.40
N LYS A 130 13.19 7.98 29.91
CA LYS A 130 12.14 7.25 30.64
C LYS A 130 11.40 6.25 29.76
N MET A 131 11.13 6.59 28.49
CA MET A 131 10.50 5.68 27.56
C MET A 131 11.36 4.48 27.23
N ALA A 132 12.68 4.64 27.16
CA ALA A 132 13.59 3.51 26.97
C ALA A 132 13.52 2.49 28.12
N GLN A 133 13.37 2.95 29.36
CA GLN A 133 13.18 2.08 30.52
C GLN A 133 11.86 1.27 30.44
N ILE A 134 10.78 1.92 29.98
CA ILE A 134 9.48 1.27 29.82
C ILE A 134 9.53 0.26 28.69
N GLU A 135 10.08 0.64 27.53
CA GLU A 135 10.19 -0.24 26.36
C GLU A 135 11.01 -1.49 26.66
N LEU A 136 12.02 -1.39 27.54
CA LEU A 136 12.83 -2.51 27.98
C LEU A 136 12.00 -3.61 28.68
N SER A 137 10.88 -3.25 29.31
CA SER A 137 9.97 -4.22 29.94
C SER A 137 9.14 -5.03 28.94
N HIS A 138 9.10 -4.60 27.68
CA HIS A 138 8.41 -5.30 26.61
C HIS A 138 9.31 -6.36 25.96
N GLU A 139 8.73 -7.49 25.57
CA GLU A 139 9.48 -8.55 24.88
C GLU A 139 9.88 -8.10 23.47
N GLY A 140 11.16 -8.19 23.14
CA GLY A 140 11.82 -8.17 21.84
C GLY A 140 11.05 -7.63 20.63
N LYS A 141 10.56 -6.41 20.66
CA LYS A 141 9.76 -5.83 19.58
C LYS A 141 10.64 -4.97 18.67
N THR A 142 11.18 -5.59 17.64
CA THR A 142 12.21 -4.99 16.76
C THR A 142 11.88 -3.61 16.22
N TRP A 143 10.64 -3.31 15.85
CA TRP A 143 10.29 -1.97 15.38
C TRP A 143 10.45 -0.90 16.44
N ALA A 144 10.01 -1.16 17.67
CA ALA A 144 10.20 -0.22 18.77
C ALA A 144 11.69 -0.04 19.09
N GLN A 145 12.46 -1.12 19.09
CA GLN A 145 13.92 -1.08 19.28
C GLN A 145 14.62 -0.31 18.16
N LEU A 146 14.25 -0.53 16.89
CA LEU A 146 14.78 0.24 15.77
C LEU A 146 14.51 1.73 15.93
N TYR A 147 13.30 2.09 16.32
CA TYR A 147 12.92 3.49 16.49
C TYR A 147 13.61 4.13 17.69
N ALA A 148 13.84 3.38 18.76
CA ALA A 148 14.64 3.83 19.89
C ALA A 148 16.12 4.06 19.48
N ALA A 149 16.69 3.16 18.68
CA ALA A 149 18.04 3.30 18.14
C ALA A 149 18.15 4.56 17.27
N MET A 150 17.19 4.76 16.35
CA MET A 150 17.13 5.96 15.52
C MET A 150 16.94 7.25 16.32
N ALA A 151 16.16 7.21 17.41
CA ALA A 151 16.01 8.35 18.29
C ALA A 151 17.35 8.76 18.92
N LEU A 152 18.14 7.80 19.37
CA LEU A 152 19.48 8.07 19.91
C LEU A 152 20.43 8.59 18.82
N GLN A 153 20.39 8.00 17.62
CA GLN A 153 21.18 8.40 16.46
C GLN A 153 20.91 9.85 16.01
N SER A 154 19.67 10.34 16.16
CA SER A 154 19.28 11.73 15.82
C SER A 154 20.06 12.80 16.59
N PHE A 155 20.68 12.45 17.73
CA PHE A 155 21.53 13.36 18.48
C PHE A 155 23.02 13.19 18.19
N GLY A 156 23.37 12.47 17.13
CA GLY A 156 24.72 12.20 16.67
C GLY A 156 25.22 10.81 17.08
N THR A 157 26.21 10.31 16.33
CA THR A 157 26.75 8.95 16.50
C THR A 157 27.88 8.86 17.50
N ASP A 158 28.56 9.99 17.83
CA ASP A 158 29.56 10.05 18.91
C ASP A 158 28.86 10.23 20.26
N LEU A 159 28.78 9.19 21.07
CA LEU A 159 28.13 9.23 22.39
C LEU A 159 28.72 10.26 23.34
N ASN A 160 30.00 10.63 23.17
CA ASN A 160 30.62 11.69 24.01
C ASN A 160 30.06 13.08 23.70
N ARG A 161 29.48 13.26 22.49
CA ARG A 161 28.87 14.51 22.03
C ARG A 161 27.37 14.42 21.88
N ASN A 162 26.80 13.23 21.97
CA ASN A 162 25.37 12.98 21.81
C ASN A 162 24.61 13.58 23.03
N ALA A 163 23.85 14.65 22.77
CA ALA A 163 23.19 15.41 23.82
C ALA A 163 22.13 14.59 24.58
N LEU A 164 21.45 13.65 23.90
CA LEU A 164 20.53 12.71 24.56
C LEU A 164 21.34 11.81 25.51
N TRP A 165 22.36 11.12 25.01
CA TRP A 165 23.19 10.22 25.82
C TRP A 165 23.80 10.89 27.04
N GLN A 166 24.28 12.11 26.87
CA GLN A 166 24.91 12.86 27.99
C GLN A 166 23.91 13.29 29.07
N SER A 167 22.63 13.44 28.70
CA SER A 167 21.58 13.82 29.68
C SER A 167 20.98 12.64 30.42
N LEU A 168 21.20 11.40 29.96
CA LEU A 168 20.65 10.20 30.58
C LEU A 168 21.39 9.88 31.91
N SER A 169 20.62 9.43 32.90
CA SER A 169 21.16 8.82 34.13
C SER A 169 21.91 7.51 33.81
N PRO A 170 22.73 7.00 34.72
CA PRO A 170 23.39 5.71 34.52
C PRO A 170 22.40 4.55 34.25
N ASP A 171 21.26 4.54 34.92
CA ASP A 171 20.23 3.51 34.75
C ASP A 171 19.54 3.59 33.38
N GLU A 172 19.26 4.81 32.91
CA GLU A 172 18.70 5.02 31.56
C GLU A 172 19.70 4.64 30.46
N ARG A 173 20.98 4.95 30.63
CA ARG A 173 22.04 4.49 29.71
C ARG A 173 22.15 2.97 29.68
N GLN A 174 22.03 2.32 30.85
CA GLN A 174 22.04 0.87 30.91
C GLN A 174 20.79 0.28 30.23
N SER A 175 19.63 0.91 30.44
CA SER A 175 18.40 0.50 29.77
C SER A 175 18.54 0.58 28.24
N TYR A 176 19.14 1.65 27.71
CA TYR A 176 19.41 1.76 26.27
C TYR A 176 20.34 0.66 25.75
N ARG A 177 21.47 0.40 26.48
CA ARG A 177 22.37 -0.69 26.06
C ARG A 177 21.67 -2.03 26.02
N THR A 178 20.87 -2.33 27.03
CA THR A 178 20.13 -3.59 27.08
C THR A 178 19.03 -3.65 26.03
N LEU A 179 18.34 -2.53 25.78
CA LEU A 179 17.28 -2.47 24.80
C LEU A 179 17.78 -2.75 23.38
N LEU A 180 18.96 -2.25 23.03
CA LEU A 180 19.53 -2.38 21.68
C LEU A 180 20.44 -3.60 21.53
N ASP A 181 20.70 -4.36 22.60
CA ASP A 181 21.51 -5.58 22.56
C ASP A 181 20.91 -6.59 21.54
N PRO A 182 21.67 -7.02 20.54
CA PRO A 182 21.22 -8.01 19.55
C PRO A 182 20.71 -9.30 20.18
N GLY A 183 21.24 -9.75 21.32
CA GLY A 183 20.79 -10.94 22.04
C GLY A 183 19.32 -10.92 22.49
N ARG A 184 18.64 -9.77 22.42
CA ARG A 184 17.18 -9.66 22.69
C ARG A 184 16.30 -10.12 21.54
N PHE A 185 16.79 -10.05 20.32
CA PHE A 185 15.99 -10.33 19.14
C PHE A 185 16.64 -11.34 18.16
N TYR A 186 17.88 -11.72 18.41
CA TYR A 186 18.64 -12.65 17.59
C TYR A 186 19.40 -13.66 18.43
N ASP A 187 19.25 -14.95 18.10
CA ASP A 187 19.99 -16.04 18.71
C ASP A 187 21.16 -16.48 17.81
N GLU A 188 22.37 -16.12 18.18
CA GLU A 188 23.59 -16.43 17.43
C GLU A 188 23.89 -17.92 17.33
N LYS A 189 23.37 -18.76 18.26
CA LYS A 189 23.62 -20.21 18.23
C LYS A 189 22.76 -20.93 17.21
N THR A 190 21.51 -20.51 17.10
CA THR A 190 20.55 -21.08 16.14
C THR A 190 20.49 -20.30 14.84
N HIS A 191 21.09 -19.11 14.81
CA HIS A 191 21.02 -18.16 13.71
C HIS A 191 19.58 -17.78 13.34
N THR A 192 18.72 -17.59 14.33
CA THR A 192 17.29 -17.27 14.11
C THR A 192 16.88 -16.01 14.88
N LEU A 193 15.81 -15.38 14.40
CA LEU A 193 15.15 -14.31 15.15
C LEU A 193 14.36 -14.88 16.32
N ILE A 194 14.42 -14.25 17.49
CA ILE A 194 13.74 -14.65 18.72
C ILE A 194 12.29 -14.13 18.66
N HIS A 195 11.32 -15.05 18.55
CA HIS A 195 9.87 -14.76 18.52
C HIS A 195 9.43 -13.76 17.45
N LEU A 196 10.17 -13.66 16.35
CA LEU A 196 9.91 -12.74 15.24
C LEU A 196 9.84 -13.51 13.92
N PRO A 197 9.02 -13.02 12.96
CA PRO A 197 8.99 -13.59 11.64
C PRO A 197 10.28 -13.28 10.87
N GLU A 198 10.68 -14.21 9.99
CA GLU A 198 11.96 -14.12 9.25
C GLU A 198 12.11 -12.86 8.38
N ASN A 199 11.01 -12.27 7.94
CA ASN A 199 11.05 -11.02 7.19
C ASN A 199 11.63 -9.84 8.00
N TYR A 200 11.78 -9.97 9.32
CA TYR A 200 12.36 -8.93 10.17
C TYR A 200 13.89 -8.95 10.23
N PHE A 201 14.58 -9.82 9.50
CA PHE A 201 16.05 -9.80 9.45
C PHE A 201 16.64 -8.44 9.05
N GLY A 202 16.03 -7.74 8.08
CA GLY A 202 16.49 -6.41 7.68
C GLY A 202 16.35 -5.36 8.79
N VAL A 203 15.27 -5.43 9.56
CA VAL A 203 15.05 -4.55 10.73
C VAL A 203 16.08 -4.86 11.83
N ALA A 204 16.28 -6.14 12.14
CA ALA A 204 17.27 -6.60 13.12
C ALA A 204 18.69 -6.19 12.73
N ALA A 205 19.08 -6.37 11.47
CA ALA A 205 20.38 -5.94 10.97
C ALA A 205 20.59 -4.42 11.14
N ARG A 206 19.55 -3.62 10.91
CA ARG A 206 19.65 -2.17 11.08
C ARG A 206 19.76 -1.75 12.54
N ILE A 207 19.07 -2.42 13.48
CA ILE A 207 19.26 -2.19 14.92
C ILE A 207 20.69 -2.47 15.31
N ALA A 208 21.21 -3.66 14.95
CA ALA A 208 22.57 -4.07 15.27
C ALA A 208 23.63 -3.14 14.65
N ALA A 209 23.39 -2.63 13.43
CA ALA A 209 24.27 -1.67 12.78
C ALA A 209 24.32 -0.34 13.52
N ILE A 210 23.18 0.21 13.94
CA ILE A 210 23.11 1.45 14.70
C ILE A 210 23.76 1.27 16.09
N ASP A 211 23.50 0.16 16.75
CA ASP A 211 24.09 -0.20 18.04
C ASP A 211 25.65 -0.22 17.96
N TYR A 212 26.16 -0.87 16.91
CA TYR A 212 27.60 -0.90 16.60
C TYR A 212 28.15 0.50 16.29
N GLN A 213 27.46 1.28 15.43
CA GLN A 213 27.88 2.63 15.06
C GLN A 213 27.96 3.57 16.26
N LEU A 214 27.03 3.44 17.20
CA LEU A 214 27.01 4.21 18.46
C LEU A 214 28.09 3.73 19.45
N GLY A 215 28.73 2.59 19.21
CA GLY A 215 29.73 1.99 20.10
C GLY A 215 29.14 1.45 21.39
N LEU A 216 27.85 1.18 21.46
CA LEU A 216 27.18 0.56 22.59
C LEU A 216 27.57 -0.92 22.70
N ASN A 217 27.62 -1.62 21.58
CA ASN A 217 28.19 -2.95 21.43
C ASN A 217 29.35 -2.91 20.42
N LYS A 218 30.47 -3.56 20.75
CA LYS A 218 31.66 -3.64 19.90
C LYS A 218 31.79 -4.97 19.17
N ASP A 219 30.98 -5.96 19.54
CA ASP A 219 30.95 -7.25 18.90
C ASP A 219 30.11 -7.14 17.62
N ARG A 220 30.69 -7.56 16.51
CA ARG A 220 30.05 -7.55 15.18
C ARG A 220 29.40 -8.87 14.79
N THR A 221 29.54 -9.91 15.60
CA THR A 221 29.17 -11.28 15.22
C THR A 221 27.70 -11.35 14.78
N ALA A 222 26.78 -10.84 15.61
CA ALA A 222 25.36 -10.81 15.29
C ALA A 222 25.08 -9.93 14.06
N LEU A 223 25.69 -8.76 13.95
CA LEU A 223 25.52 -7.85 12.83
C LEU A 223 25.96 -8.48 11.50
N ASP A 224 27.16 -9.05 11.48
CA ASP A 224 27.72 -9.67 10.27
C ASP A 224 26.91 -10.89 9.82
N ASP A 225 26.42 -11.68 10.78
CA ASP A 225 25.56 -12.83 10.46
C ASP A 225 24.18 -12.42 9.95
N LEU A 226 23.54 -11.44 10.58
CA LEU A 226 22.26 -10.85 10.11
C LEU A 226 22.38 -10.30 8.68
N LEU A 227 23.46 -9.57 8.39
CA LEU A 227 23.74 -9.04 7.05
C LEU A 227 23.97 -10.16 6.02
N ASN A 228 24.78 -11.16 6.35
CA ASN A 228 25.05 -12.30 5.48
C ASN A 228 23.77 -13.10 5.14
N ARG A 229 22.90 -13.31 6.12
CA ARG A 229 21.62 -13.99 5.92
C ARG A 229 20.67 -13.16 5.06
N SER A 230 20.56 -11.87 5.37
CA SER A 230 19.72 -10.95 4.62
C SER A 230 20.15 -10.88 3.14
N ALA A 231 21.44 -10.82 2.86
CA ALA A 231 21.97 -10.74 1.49
C ALA A 231 21.60 -11.95 0.62
N LYS A 232 21.45 -13.13 1.22
CA LYS A 232 21.04 -14.35 0.48
C LYS A 232 19.67 -14.22 -0.18
N GLN A 233 18.80 -13.37 0.34
CA GLN A 233 17.47 -13.13 -0.22
C GLN A 233 17.51 -12.32 -1.53
N PHE A 234 18.64 -11.62 -1.78
CA PHE A 234 18.81 -10.73 -2.94
C PHE A 234 19.68 -11.32 -4.04
N THR A 235 19.99 -12.63 -3.99
CA THR A 235 20.77 -13.30 -5.03
C THR A 235 20.12 -13.12 -6.39
N ASP A 236 20.95 -12.94 -7.42
CA ASP A 236 20.56 -12.82 -8.83
C ASP A 236 19.67 -11.60 -9.16
N GLY A 237 19.69 -10.56 -8.33
CA GLY A 237 18.90 -9.35 -8.53
C GLY A 237 17.37 -9.58 -8.40
N ALA A 238 16.98 -10.71 -7.83
CA ALA A 238 15.58 -11.08 -7.72
C ALA A 238 14.81 -10.13 -6.80
N LEU A 239 13.58 -9.79 -7.17
CA LEU A 239 12.61 -9.15 -6.29
C LEU A 239 12.05 -10.23 -5.37
N PHE A 240 12.53 -10.24 -4.14
CA PHE A 240 12.11 -11.23 -3.17
C PHE A 240 10.87 -10.78 -2.40
N ALA A 241 10.16 -11.73 -1.91
CA ALA A 241 8.96 -11.50 -1.14
C ALA A 241 9.26 -11.12 0.31
N ASP A 242 8.42 -10.28 0.86
CA ASP A 242 8.44 -9.82 2.24
C ASP A 242 8.33 -10.97 3.26
N ASP A 243 7.30 -11.79 3.14
CA ASP A 243 7.14 -12.96 4.00
C ASP A 243 7.98 -14.10 3.44
N ALA A 244 9.05 -14.42 4.11
CA ALA A 244 10.06 -15.40 3.69
C ALA A 244 9.57 -16.87 3.65
N LEU A 245 8.32 -17.14 3.94
CA LEU A 245 7.75 -18.48 3.89
C LEU A 245 7.24 -18.83 2.51
N PRO A 246 7.09 -20.12 2.17
CA PRO A 246 7.13 -20.60 0.79
C PRO A 246 6.21 -19.86 -0.18
N THR A 247 5.20 -19.18 0.33
CA THR A 247 4.28 -18.36 -0.46
C THR A 247 4.75 -16.94 -0.72
N GLY A 248 5.86 -16.50 -0.16
CA GLY A 248 6.41 -15.15 -0.17
C GLY A 248 5.72 -14.12 -1.04
N ARG A 249 5.40 -12.97 -0.48
CA ARG A 249 4.70 -11.88 -1.16
C ARG A 249 5.63 -10.71 -1.38
N TYR A 250 5.59 -10.14 -2.57
CA TYR A 250 6.24 -8.89 -2.83
C TYR A 250 5.24 -7.74 -2.61
N ASP A 251 5.52 -6.87 -1.65
CA ASP A 251 4.76 -5.64 -1.39
C ASP A 251 5.69 -4.49 -0.98
N ARG A 252 5.13 -3.39 -0.49
CA ARG A 252 5.92 -2.24 -0.03
C ARG A 252 6.97 -2.57 1.03
N TYR A 253 6.70 -3.55 1.89
CA TYR A 253 7.65 -3.97 2.92
C TYR A 253 8.90 -4.62 2.35
N SER A 254 8.79 -5.33 1.23
CA SER A 254 9.97 -5.88 0.53
C SER A 254 10.96 -4.79 0.18
N ASN A 255 10.44 -3.63 -0.24
CA ASN A 255 11.25 -2.43 -0.51
C ASN A 255 11.82 -1.82 0.80
N GLU A 256 11.01 -1.71 1.85
CA GLU A 256 11.44 -1.16 3.14
C GLU A 256 12.56 -2.00 3.76
N TYR A 257 12.47 -3.33 3.72
CA TYR A 257 13.51 -4.22 4.22
C TYR A 257 14.79 -4.18 3.37
N ALA A 258 14.67 -4.10 2.06
CA ALA A 258 15.83 -3.98 1.17
C ALA A 258 16.63 -2.70 1.48
N ARG A 259 15.95 -1.57 1.66
CA ARG A 259 16.58 -0.31 2.08
C ARG A 259 17.21 -0.43 3.46
N ALA A 260 16.53 -1.07 4.41
CA ALA A 260 17.06 -1.26 5.77
C ALA A 260 18.36 -2.10 5.77
N ILE A 261 18.43 -3.14 4.94
CA ILE A 261 19.63 -3.97 4.80
C ILE A 261 20.77 -3.17 4.13
N TYR A 262 20.48 -2.40 3.10
CA TYR A 262 21.47 -1.56 2.44
C TYR A 262 22.04 -0.52 3.40
N ASP A 263 21.19 0.21 4.11
CA ASP A 263 21.58 1.18 5.16
C ASP A 263 22.43 0.51 6.26
N ALA A 264 22.04 -0.68 6.71
CA ALA A 264 22.82 -1.42 7.73
C ALA A 264 24.18 -1.84 7.21
N ALA A 265 24.28 -2.29 5.96
CA ALA A 265 25.53 -2.65 5.32
C ALA A 265 26.46 -1.43 5.12
N GLU A 266 25.90 -0.27 4.76
CA GLU A 266 26.63 0.98 4.65
C GLU A 266 27.21 1.41 6.01
N ILE A 267 26.40 1.39 7.07
CA ILE A 267 26.85 1.69 8.44
C ILE A 267 27.97 0.74 8.89
N ALA A 268 27.88 -0.54 8.51
CA ALA A 268 28.86 -1.57 8.87
C ALA A 268 30.09 -1.62 7.95
N ASP A 269 30.14 -0.78 6.91
CA ASP A 269 31.16 -0.79 5.83
C ASP A 269 31.28 -2.16 5.13
N ARG A 270 30.13 -2.84 4.92
CA ARG A 270 30.04 -4.15 4.25
C ARG A 270 29.76 -3.94 2.75
N GLN A 271 30.81 -3.56 2.00
CA GLN A 271 30.76 -3.31 0.57
C GLN A 271 30.31 -4.55 -0.26
N ASP A 272 30.61 -5.74 0.23
CA ASP A 272 30.17 -7.00 -0.36
C ASP A 272 28.66 -7.17 -0.33
N ILE A 273 28.02 -6.85 0.81
CA ILE A 273 26.57 -6.88 1.00
C ILE A 273 25.91 -5.79 0.15
N MET A 274 26.43 -4.56 0.18
CA MET A 274 25.92 -3.46 -0.66
C MET A 274 25.90 -3.86 -2.14
N LYS A 275 26.97 -4.48 -2.65
CA LYS A 275 27.04 -4.98 -4.03
C LYS A 275 26.04 -6.09 -4.32
N ALA A 276 25.80 -6.98 -3.36
CA ALA A 276 24.83 -8.07 -3.52
C ALA A 276 23.37 -7.56 -3.58
N VAL A 277 23.04 -6.51 -2.80
CA VAL A 277 21.67 -5.96 -2.69
C VAL A 277 21.37 -4.94 -3.80
N ALA A 278 22.38 -4.22 -4.30
CA ALA A 278 22.21 -3.11 -5.24
C ALA A 278 21.39 -3.44 -6.51
N PRO A 279 21.59 -4.59 -7.20
CA PRO A 279 20.78 -4.93 -8.37
C PRO A 279 19.29 -5.04 -8.07
N SER A 280 18.95 -5.71 -6.96
CA SER A 280 17.56 -5.84 -6.52
C SER A 280 16.96 -4.50 -6.14
N LEU A 281 17.69 -3.65 -5.40
CA LEU A 281 17.24 -2.29 -5.06
C LEU A 281 16.95 -1.47 -6.32
N LYS A 282 17.82 -1.52 -7.32
CA LYS A 282 17.64 -0.79 -8.58
C LYS A 282 16.34 -1.19 -9.29
N GLU A 283 16.05 -2.48 -9.36
CA GLU A 283 14.80 -2.99 -9.94
C GLU A 283 13.57 -2.61 -9.09
N GLN A 284 13.70 -2.63 -7.78
CA GLN A 284 12.62 -2.22 -6.85
C GLN A 284 12.30 -0.73 -6.98
N MET A 285 13.32 0.14 -7.09
CA MET A 285 13.12 1.58 -7.28
C MET A 285 12.49 1.88 -8.64
N LYS A 286 12.89 1.14 -9.68
CA LYS A 286 12.26 1.23 -11.00
C LYS A 286 10.80 0.80 -10.95
N LEU A 287 10.50 -0.33 -10.29
CA LEU A 287 9.13 -0.81 -10.14
C LEU A 287 8.27 0.20 -9.37
N TRP A 288 8.78 0.71 -8.24
CA TRP A 288 8.07 1.75 -7.48
C TRP A 288 7.74 2.97 -8.35
N TRP A 289 8.70 3.43 -9.17
CA TRP A 289 8.49 4.56 -10.07
C TRP A 289 7.43 4.27 -11.13
N ASP A 290 7.43 3.06 -11.69
CA ASP A 290 6.43 2.64 -12.68
C ASP A 290 5.02 2.51 -12.07
N LEU A 291 4.93 2.15 -10.77
CA LEU A 291 3.67 2.05 -10.02
C LEU A 291 3.13 3.39 -9.54
N LEU A 292 3.97 4.41 -9.43
CA LEU A 292 3.62 5.67 -8.82
C LEU A 292 2.55 6.41 -9.63
N SER A 293 1.43 6.72 -9.00
CA SER A 293 0.37 7.54 -9.60
C SER A 293 0.67 9.04 -9.51
N GLU A 294 -0.10 9.86 -10.22
CA GLU A 294 0.09 11.32 -10.25
C GLU A 294 -0.03 12.00 -8.88
N ASP A 295 -0.79 11.40 -7.97
CA ASP A 295 -0.98 11.88 -6.60
C ASP A 295 0.09 11.37 -5.63
N GLY A 296 1.10 10.65 -6.12
CA GLY A 296 2.20 10.14 -5.32
C GLY A 296 1.92 8.81 -4.61
N TYR A 297 0.84 8.10 -4.96
CA TYR A 297 0.55 6.78 -4.44
C TYR A 297 1.39 5.72 -5.16
N GLY A 298 2.10 4.89 -4.41
CA GLY A 298 2.98 3.86 -4.96
C GLY A 298 2.30 2.49 -5.02
N TYR A 299 2.61 1.63 -4.07
CA TYR A 299 2.05 0.27 -4.00
C TYR A 299 0.57 0.27 -3.69
N SER A 300 -0.23 -0.45 -4.49
CA SER A 300 -1.68 -0.59 -4.35
C SER A 300 -2.11 -1.97 -3.85
N TRP A 301 -1.17 -2.81 -3.46
CA TRP A 301 -1.44 -4.15 -2.92
C TRP A 301 -0.52 -4.44 -1.72
N GLY A 302 -0.87 -5.49 -0.97
CA GLY A 302 -0.14 -5.94 0.20
C GLY A 302 -0.64 -5.30 1.48
N ARG A 303 0.24 -5.22 2.47
CA ARG A 303 -0.10 -4.76 3.82
C ARG A 303 0.12 -3.26 3.97
N SER A 304 -0.70 -2.65 4.85
CA SER A 304 -0.49 -1.27 5.29
C SER A 304 -0.43 -0.27 4.14
N LEU A 305 -1.50 -0.23 3.37
CA LEU A 305 -1.73 0.68 2.26
C LEU A 305 -2.22 2.07 2.73
N GLY A 306 -2.77 2.85 1.82
CA GLY A 306 -3.34 4.16 2.13
C GLY A 306 -2.29 5.19 2.54
N ALA A 307 -2.46 5.86 3.66
CA ALA A 307 -1.52 6.87 4.14
C ALA A 307 -0.08 6.35 4.26
N ILE A 308 0.10 5.07 4.61
CA ILE A 308 1.42 4.46 4.67
C ILE A 308 2.04 4.35 3.27
N SER A 309 1.27 4.07 2.23
CA SER A 309 1.79 4.01 0.85
C SER A 309 2.27 5.39 0.36
N TYR A 310 1.57 6.46 0.72
CA TYR A 310 2.06 7.82 0.47
C TYR A 310 3.31 8.16 1.30
N MET A 311 3.33 7.78 2.57
CA MET A 311 4.49 7.96 3.44
C MET A 311 5.72 7.20 2.91
N ASP A 312 5.54 5.98 2.39
CA ASP A 312 6.60 5.20 1.76
C ASP A 312 7.20 5.94 0.56
N THR A 313 6.38 6.65 -0.24
CA THR A 313 6.87 7.53 -1.30
C THR A 313 7.81 8.61 -0.77
N LEU A 314 7.52 9.21 0.40
CA LEU A 314 8.42 10.19 1.01
C LEU A 314 9.74 9.54 1.47
N GLU A 315 9.68 8.36 2.07
CA GLU A 315 10.87 7.61 2.51
C GLU A 315 11.74 7.15 1.32
N ILE A 316 11.11 6.66 0.25
CA ILE A 316 11.83 6.24 -0.97
C ILE A 316 12.49 7.44 -1.66
N ALA A 317 11.78 8.55 -1.81
CA ALA A 317 12.36 9.75 -2.40
C ALA A 317 13.55 10.28 -1.59
N ALA A 318 13.46 10.23 -0.25
CA ALA A 318 14.57 10.59 0.63
C ALA A 318 15.77 9.64 0.46
N PHE A 319 15.55 8.33 0.39
CA PHE A 319 16.59 7.34 0.11
C PHE A 319 17.24 7.58 -1.25
N LEU A 320 16.45 7.78 -2.30
CA LEU A 320 16.95 8.11 -3.65
C LEU A 320 17.65 9.48 -3.71
N GLY A 321 17.29 10.39 -2.83
CA GLY A 321 18.01 11.65 -2.66
C GLY A 321 19.46 11.44 -2.21
N GLN A 322 19.69 10.46 -1.34
CA GLN A 322 21.02 10.11 -0.81
C GLN A 322 21.79 9.17 -1.74
N HIS A 323 21.12 8.22 -2.39
CA HIS A 323 21.69 7.15 -3.22
C HIS A 323 21.31 7.36 -4.70
N SER A 324 22.02 8.27 -5.36
CA SER A 324 21.73 8.69 -6.74
C SER A 324 21.85 7.55 -7.77
N GLU A 325 22.65 6.51 -7.49
CA GLU A 325 22.85 5.33 -8.31
C GLU A 325 21.60 4.46 -8.49
N PHE A 326 20.60 4.61 -7.61
CA PHE A 326 19.32 3.90 -7.67
C PHE A 326 18.21 4.71 -8.30
N ARG A 327 18.43 5.99 -8.63
CA ARG A 327 17.39 6.89 -9.13
C ARG A 327 16.80 6.40 -10.47
N PRO A 328 15.48 6.12 -10.53
CA PRO A 328 14.79 5.80 -11.78
C PRO A 328 14.48 7.04 -12.62
N ALA A 329 14.58 8.24 -12.02
CA ALA A 329 14.21 9.52 -12.61
C ALA A 329 15.09 10.66 -12.09
N PRO A 330 15.14 11.82 -12.79
CA PRO A 330 15.81 13.02 -12.30
C PRO A 330 15.25 13.48 -10.94
N VAL A 331 16.11 14.08 -10.12
CA VAL A 331 15.74 14.52 -8.74
C VAL A 331 14.54 15.49 -8.72
N ALA A 332 14.38 16.33 -9.76
CA ALA A 332 13.21 17.21 -9.89
C ALA A 332 11.89 16.45 -10.03
N GLN A 333 11.90 15.29 -10.68
CA GLN A 333 10.73 14.42 -10.80
C GLN A 333 10.44 13.67 -9.49
N LEU A 334 11.48 13.28 -8.75
CA LEU A 334 11.35 12.73 -7.41
C LEU A 334 10.77 13.78 -6.44
N ALA A 335 11.17 15.05 -6.59
CA ALA A 335 10.61 16.16 -5.81
C ALA A 335 9.13 16.39 -6.11
N ALA A 336 8.73 16.25 -7.38
CA ALA A 336 7.32 16.32 -7.75
C ALA A 336 6.50 15.16 -7.14
N ALA A 337 7.03 13.94 -7.14
CA ALA A 337 6.39 12.79 -6.52
C ALA A 337 6.28 12.97 -5.00
N TYR A 338 7.33 13.46 -4.36
CA TYR A 338 7.35 13.79 -2.93
C TYR A 338 6.27 14.84 -2.60
N PHE A 339 6.20 15.92 -3.38
CA PHE A 339 5.21 16.98 -3.19
C PHE A 339 3.78 16.47 -3.36
N ALA A 340 3.52 15.63 -4.35
CA ALA A 340 2.21 15.05 -4.59
C ALA A 340 1.76 14.17 -3.41
N ALA A 341 2.62 13.25 -2.95
CA ALA A 341 2.36 12.41 -1.78
C ALA A 341 2.18 13.23 -0.49
N TRP A 342 3.02 14.23 -0.27
CA TRP A 342 2.89 15.14 0.87
C TRP A 342 1.58 15.91 0.85
N SER A 343 1.16 16.43 -0.31
CA SER A 343 -0.08 17.19 -0.46
C SER A 343 -1.30 16.35 -0.09
N TRP A 344 -1.29 15.09 -0.49
CA TRP A 344 -2.35 14.15 -0.11
C TRP A 344 -2.35 13.92 1.40
N LEU A 345 -1.23 13.54 1.98
CA LEU A 345 -1.08 13.27 3.41
C LEU A 345 -1.49 14.45 4.28
N ARG A 346 -1.08 15.67 3.89
CA ARG A 346 -1.47 16.89 4.58
C ARG A 346 -2.99 17.09 4.61
N ASN A 347 -3.67 16.80 3.51
CA ASN A 347 -5.12 16.94 3.41
C ASN A 347 -5.89 15.88 4.19
N ASP A 348 -5.25 14.74 4.49
CA ASP A 348 -5.84 13.64 5.27
C ASP A 348 -5.69 13.86 6.80
N PHE A 349 -4.99 14.87 7.23
CA PHE A 349 -4.93 15.28 8.63
C PHE A 349 -6.22 15.94 9.06
N ASN A 350 -6.73 15.48 10.21
CA ASN A 350 -7.85 16.13 10.86
C ASN A 350 -7.35 17.30 11.73
N GLY A 351 -7.63 18.54 11.30
CA GLY A 351 -7.18 19.74 12.01
C GLY A 351 -7.76 19.95 13.41
N GLN A 352 -8.80 19.19 13.81
CA GLN A 352 -9.37 19.25 15.18
C GLN A 352 -8.75 18.22 16.11
N THR A 353 -8.44 17.04 15.61
CA THR A 353 -7.89 15.94 16.41
C THR A 353 -6.37 15.85 16.30
N HIS A 354 -5.75 16.54 15.36
CA HIS A 354 -4.32 16.45 15.04
C HIS A 354 -3.86 15.02 14.72
N LEU A 355 -4.79 14.21 14.17
CA LEU A 355 -4.54 12.83 13.81
C LEU A 355 -4.66 12.63 12.31
N LEU A 356 -3.81 11.76 11.79
CA LEU A 356 -3.91 11.26 10.44
C LEU A 356 -5.07 10.25 10.38
N SER A 357 -5.94 10.37 9.39
CA SER A 357 -7.06 9.44 9.23
C SER A 357 -6.57 8.00 9.03
N VAL A 358 -7.12 7.07 9.79
CA VAL A 358 -6.71 5.65 9.78
C VAL A 358 -7.44 4.82 8.74
N PHE A 359 -8.40 5.38 8.04
CA PHE A 359 -8.98 4.66 6.89
C PHE A 359 -7.92 4.14 5.94
N ALA A 360 -6.78 4.72 6.05
CA ALA A 360 -5.62 4.53 5.29
C ALA A 360 -4.76 3.33 5.65
N PHE A 361 -4.98 2.64 6.73
CA PHE A 361 -4.12 1.51 7.12
C PHE A 361 -4.75 0.17 6.75
N CYS A 362 -5.22 0.05 5.53
CA CYS A 362 -5.86 -1.14 5.01
C CYS A 362 -5.14 -2.43 5.40
N ARG A 363 -5.67 -3.13 6.40
CA ARG A 363 -5.26 -4.48 6.80
C ARG A 363 -6.36 -5.52 6.64
N GLY A 364 -7.45 -5.18 5.96
CA GLY A 364 -8.58 -6.08 5.76
C GLY A 364 -9.39 -6.35 7.03
N ASP A 365 -9.21 -5.56 8.08
CA ASP A 365 -9.90 -5.74 9.35
C ASP A 365 -10.26 -4.39 9.98
N TYR A 366 -11.56 -4.13 10.10
CA TYR A 366 -12.10 -2.93 10.74
C TYR A 366 -11.82 -2.86 12.24
N SER A 367 -11.67 -4.00 12.91
CA SER A 367 -11.34 -4.05 14.34
C SER A 367 -9.96 -3.45 14.63
N TYR A 368 -9.13 -3.28 13.60
CA TYR A 368 -7.82 -2.67 13.70
C TYR A 368 -7.88 -1.13 13.85
N ILE A 369 -9.03 -0.51 13.53
CA ILE A 369 -9.20 0.94 13.54
C ILE A 369 -9.73 1.38 14.90
N THR A 370 -8.84 1.73 15.82
CA THR A 370 -9.17 2.32 17.12
C THR A 370 -8.53 3.69 17.27
N LYS A 371 -9.04 4.53 18.19
CA LYS A 371 -8.45 5.85 18.47
C LYS A 371 -7.01 5.76 18.95
N GLU A 372 -6.70 4.73 19.74
CA GLU A 372 -5.33 4.46 20.21
C GLU A 372 -4.42 4.12 19.01
N ARG A 373 -4.94 3.39 18.04
CA ARG A 373 -4.20 3.04 16.83
C ARG A 373 -4.00 4.25 15.93
N GLU A 374 -4.98 5.11 15.80
CA GLU A 374 -4.84 6.40 15.09
C GLU A 374 -3.71 7.23 15.69
N TRP A 375 -3.71 7.37 17.00
CA TRP A 375 -2.68 8.12 17.69
C TRP A 375 -1.28 7.51 17.47
N GLN A 376 -1.14 6.21 17.64
CA GLN A 376 0.12 5.49 17.44
C GLN A 376 0.65 5.64 16.01
N GLN A 377 -0.22 5.47 15.01
CA GLN A 377 0.18 5.57 13.62
C GLN A 377 0.55 7.00 13.23
N THR A 378 -0.20 7.99 13.74
CA THR A 378 0.16 9.40 13.56
C THR A 378 1.54 9.71 14.17
N THR A 379 1.83 9.17 15.34
CA THR A 379 3.15 9.30 15.97
C THR A 379 4.25 8.67 15.09
N THR A 380 4.03 7.46 14.59
CA THR A 380 4.97 6.79 13.67
C THR A 380 5.16 7.59 12.39
N PHE A 381 4.09 8.13 11.84
CA PHE A 381 4.11 9.00 10.67
C PHE A 381 5.02 10.22 10.90
N PHE A 382 4.85 10.95 11.98
CA PHE A 382 5.66 12.13 12.25
C PHE A 382 7.16 11.81 12.28
N GLY A 383 7.57 10.75 13.00
CA GLY A 383 8.98 10.35 13.05
C GLY A 383 9.57 9.98 11.70
N LYS A 384 8.78 9.29 10.86
CA LYS A 384 9.20 8.92 9.49
C LYS A 384 9.26 10.14 8.57
N VAL A 385 8.25 10.99 8.58
CA VAL A 385 8.16 12.14 7.67
C VAL A 385 9.18 13.22 7.99
N ILE A 386 9.40 13.55 9.26
CA ILE A 386 10.41 14.55 9.65
C ILE A 386 11.81 14.10 9.17
N ALA A 387 12.18 12.85 9.45
CA ALA A 387 13.46 12.30 9.04
C ALA A 387 13.62 12.28 7.51
N SER A 388 12.58 11.84 6.79
CA SER A 388 12.60 11.79 5.32
C SER A 388 12.66 13.19 4.71
N HIS A 389 11.93 14.15 5.29
CA HIS A 389 11.92 15.52 4.80
C HIS A 389 13.29 16.18 4.93
N ASN A 390 13.94 16.06 6.08
CA ASN A 390 15.29 16.60 6.29
C ASN A 390 16.27 16.05 5.25
N LYS A 391 16.36 14.72 5.17
CA LYS A 391 17.26 14.03 4.24
C LYS A 391 17.00 14.40 2.78
N PHE A 392 15.72 14.55 2.41
CA PHE A 392 15.36 14.90 1.04
C PHE A 392 15.70 16.35 0.72
N MET A 393 15.43 17.30 1.64
CA MET A 393 15.79 18.70 1.46
C MET A 393 17.31 18.91 1.34
N GLU A 394 18.11 18.21 2.15
CA GLU A 394 19.58 18.18 2.01
C GLU A 394 20.01 17.68 0.61
N ALA A 395 19.33 16.66 0.09
CA ALA A 395 19.61 16.16 -1.25
C ALA A 395 19.28 17.19 -2.33
N LEU A 396 18.13 17.88 -2.23
CA LEU A 396 17.74 18.94 -3.18
C LEU A 396 18.72 20.13 -3.14
N GLU A 397 19.20 20.48 -1.95
CA GLU A 397 20.20 21.54 -1.77
C GLU A 397 21.55 21.13 -2.40
N ARG A 398 22.03 19.94 -2.12
CA ARG A 398 23.26 19.38 -2.72
C ARG A 398 23.22 19.34 -4.25
N GLU A 399 22.05 19.04 -4.83
CA GLU A 399 21.83 19.09 -6.28
C GLU A 399 21.59 20.51 -6.82
N GLY A 400 21.54 21.51 -5.97
CA GLY A 400 21.28 22.90 -6.35
C GLY A 400 19.88 23.18 -6.90
N LEU A 401 18.92 22.27 -6.65
CA LEU A 401 17.55 22.41 -7.17
C LEU A 401 16.82 23.55 -6.47
N LYS A 402 16.32 24.51 -7.26
CA LYS A 402 15.56 25.65 -6.74
C LYS A 402 14.06 25.53 -6.99
N LYS A 403 13.66 24.85 -8.06
CA LYS A 403 12.27 24.67 -8.46
C LYS A 403 12.05 23.29 -9.05
N PHE A 404 10.84 22.74 -8.90
CA PHE A 404 10.43 21.47 -9.48
C PHE A 404 8.95 21.53 -9.93
N PRO A 405 8.49 20.67 -10.85
CA PRO A 405 7.10 20.64 -11.28
C PRO A 405 6.17 20.16 -10.16
N SER A 406 4.94 20.64 -10.13
CA SER A 406 3.94 20.26 -9.10
C SER A 406 3.44 18.82 -9.22
N ARG A 407 3.72 18.15 -10.34
CA ARG A 407 3.37 16.74 -10.59
C ARG A 407 4.52 16.03 -11.29
N PRO A 408 4.76 14.74 -10.99
CA PRO A 408 5.76 13.97 -11.69
C PRO A 408 5.32 13.73 -13.15
N THR A 409 6.29 13.79 -14.05
CA THR A 409 6.12 13.38 -15.45
C THR A 409 6.83 12.04 -15.64
N GLN A 410 6.12 11.05 -16.09
CA GLN A 410 6.63 9.70 -16.23
C GLN A 410 6.41 9.21 -17.67
N ALA A 411 7.34 8.42 -18.17
CA ALA A 411 7.22 7.79 -19.49
C ALA A 411 6.11 6.71 -19.48
N ASP A 412 5.58 6.44 -20.67
CA ASP A 412 4.70 5.29 -20.88
C ASP A 412 5.42 4.00 -20.52
N VAL A 413 4.71 3.08 -19.88
CA VAL A 413 5.20 1.75 -19.53
C VAL A 413 4.10 0.71 -19.79
N ALA A 414 4.50 -0.43 -20.35
CA ALA A 414 3.68 -1.61 -20.47
C ALA A 414 4.58 -2.82 -20.25
N ARG A 415 4.54 -3.39 -19.05
CA ARG A 415 5.42 -4.52 -18.70
C ARG A 415 4.83 -5.38 -17.59
N PHE A 416 5.29 -6.62 -17.55
CA PHE A 416 5.05 -7.53 -16.44
C PHE A 416 6.36 -7.70 -15.64
N GLN A 417 6.27 -7.55 -14.31
CA GLN A 417 7.39 -7.80 -13.40
C GLN A 417 7.10 -9.07 -12.61
N PHE A 418 7.96 -10.09 -12.79
CA PHE A 418 7.89 -11.31 -11.97
C PHE A 418 8.53 -11.09 -10.60
N PHE A 419 7.96 -11.77 -9.60
CA PHE A 419 8.50 -11.84 -8.25
C PHE A 419 8.98 -13.26 -7.96
N ARG A 420 10.08 -13.35 -7.21
CA ARG A 420 10.61 -14.64 -6.77
C ARG A 420 9.80 -15.17 -5.59
N ASN A 421 9.46 -16.44 -5.66
CA ASN A 421 8.93 -17.19 -4.53
C ASN A 421 9.34 -18.67 -4.68
N GLU A 422 9.24 -19.42 -3.59
CA GLU A 422 9.62 -20.83 -3.55
C GLU A 422 8.42 -21.77 -3.62
N ALA A 423 7.21 -21.25 -3.69
CA ALA A 423 5.96 -22.03 -3.61
C ALA A 423 5.58 -22.77 -4.91
N GLY A 424 6.38 -22.67 -5.97
CA GLY A 424 6.06 -23.26 -7.28
C GLY A 424 4.87 -22.62 -7.98
N ARG A 425 4.44 -21.45 -7.51
CA ARG A 425 3.44 -20.56 -8.14
C ARG A 425 4.15 -19.43 -8.88
N LYS A 426 3.46 -18.80 -9.79
CA LYS A 426 3.93 -17.57 -10.46
C LYS A 426 3.30 -16.36 -9.80
N PHE A 427 4.15 -15.40 -9.44
CA PHE A 427 3.76 -14.13 -8.85
C PHE A 427 4.36 -12.99 -9.65
N GLY A 428 3.69 -11.85 -9.67
CA GLY A 428 4.17 -10.67 -10.36
C GLY A 428 3.12 -9.58 -10.41
N VAL A 429 3.43 -8.52 -11.14
CA VAL A 429 2.50 -7.42 -11.40
C VAL A 429 2.58 -6.99 -12.85
N TRP A 430 1.43 -6.78 -13.45
CA TRP A 430 1.31 -6.13 -14.74
C TRP A 430 1.09 -4.65 -14.53
N VAL A 431 1.99 -3.83 -15.05
CA VAL A 431 1.98 -2.37 -14.88
C VAL A 431 1.78 -1.72 -16.24
N ILE A 432 0.80 -0.83 -16.29
CA ILE A 432 0.47 -0.05 -17.49
C ILE A 432 0.42 1.43 -17.13
N ARG A 433 1.11 2.22 -17.93
CA ARG A 433 0.93 3.66 -18.06
C ARG A 433 0.93 4.00 -19.54
N GLN A 434 -0.13 4.66 -20.01
CA GLN A 434 -0.25 5.12 -21.37
C GLN A 434 -1.04 6.44 -21.39
N GLY A 435 -0.36 7.55 -21.58
CA GLY A 435 -0.97 8.87 -21.44
C GLY A 435 -1.56 9.07 -20.04
N THR A 436 -2.87 9.34 -19.95
CA THR A 436 -3.60 9.50 -18.67
C THR A 436 -4.01 8.17 -18.02
N LEU A 437 -3.91 7.06 -18.74
CA LEU A 437 -4.25 5.75 -18.23
C LEU A 437 -3.08 5.18 -17.41
N HIS A 438 -3.35 4.85 -16.16
CA HIS A 438 -2.40 4.19 -15.27
C HIS A 438 -3.10 3.18 -14.38
N PHE A 439 -2.59 1.95 -14.35
CA PHE A 439 -3.05 0.93 -13.40
C PHE A 439 -1.99 -0.15 -13.16
N ALA A 440 -2.15 -0.87 -12.07
CA ALA A 440 -1.40 -2.07 -11.75
C ALA A 440 -2.36 -3.24 -11.53
N LEU A 441 -2.06 -4.40 -12.11
CA LEU A 441 -2.77 -5.65 -11.89
C LEU A 441 -1.83 -6.64 -11.20
N PRO A 442 -1.92 -6.79 -9.85
CA PRO A 442 -1.05 -7.68 -9.10
C PRO A 442 -1.56 -9.13 -9.16
N PHE A 443 -0.65 -10.06 -9.47
CA PHE A 443 -0.83 -11.51 -9.33
C PHE A 443 0.06 -11.95 -8.16
N VAL A 444 -0.28 -11.57 -6.94
CA VAL A 444 0.65 -11.65 -5.81
C VAL A 444 0.16 -12.58 -4.74
N THR A 445 -1.04 -12.37 -4.26
CA THR A 445 -1.53 -13.09 -3.10
C THR A 445 -3.01 -13.40 -3.21
N GLY A 446 -3.44 -14.31 -2.38
CA GLY A 446 -4.81 -14.75 -2.32
C GLY A 446 -5.60 -14.14 -1.17
N PRO A 447 -6.86 -14.52 -1.04
CA PRO A 447 -7.79 -13.97 -0.09
C PRO A 447 -7.54 -14.50 1.34
N LYS A 448 -6.44 -14.11 1.95
CA LYS A 448 -6.13 -14.38 3.36
C LYS A 448 -6.60 -13.23 4.24
N ALA A 449 -7.77 -13.32 4.84
CA ALA A 449 -8.37 -12.27 5.65
C ALA A 449 -7.43 -11.69 6.74
N ALA A 450 -6.58 -12.51 7.33
CA ALA A 450 -5.73 -12.09 8.46
C ALA A 450 -4.47 -11.31 8.05
N THR A 451 -4.08 -11.31 6.79
CA THR A 451 -2.79 -10.79 6.32
C THR A 451 -2.90 -9.63 5.35
N SER A 452 -4.11 -9.11 5.12
CA SER A 452 -4.37 -8.03 4.17
C SER A 452 -4.07 -8.39 2.71
N ASP A 453 -4.16 -9.67 2.39
CA ASP A 453 -4.05 -10.16 1.02
C ASP A 453 -5.34 -9.90 0.28
N TYR A 454 -5.29 -9.84 -1.03
CA TYR A 454 -6.44 -9.54 -1.87
C TYR A 454 -6.27 -10.16 -3.26
N GLU A 455 -7.37 -10.22 -3.97
CA GLU A 455 -7.43 -10.74 -5.31
C GLU A 455 -6.79 -9.79 -6.33
N PRO A 456 -6.26 -10.32 -7.44
CA PRO A 456 -5.81 -9.51 -8.56
C PRO A 456 -6.93 -8.64 -9.13
N ALA A 457 -6.75 -7.33 -9.09
CA ALA A 457 -7.67 -6.37 -9.69
C ALA A 457 -6.88 -5.22 -10.32
N PRO A 458 -7.34 -4.64 -11.44
CA PRO A 458 -6.66 -3.53 -12.10
C PRO A 458 -6.84 -2.23 -11.32
N ASP A 459 -6.18 -2.15 -10.15
CA ASP A 459 -6.26 -0.98 -9.29
C ASP A 459 -5.74 0.28 -9.99
N GLY A 460 -6.54 1.33 -9.95
CA GLY A 460 -6.28 2.58 -10.65
C GLY A 460 -6.94 2.70 -12.02
N PHE A 461 -7.28 1.59 -12.68
CA PHE A 461 -7.98 1.67 -13.97
C PHE A 461 -9.36 2.32 -13.79
N ALA A 462 -9.56 3.46 -14.46
CA ALA A 462 -10.84 4.15 -14.47
C ALA A 462 -11.50 4.26 -13.08
N ARG A 463 -10.75 4.69 -12.08
CA ARG A 463 -11.21 4.85 -10.68
C ARG A 463 -11.64 3.55 -9.98
N ILE A 464 -11.34 2.39 -10.52
CA ILE A 464 -11.44 1.14 -9.76
C ILE A 464 -10.41 1.19 -8.63
N ALA A 465 -10.83 0.80 -7.42
CA ALA A 465 -9.95 0.71 -6.29
C ALA A 465 -10.37 -0.45 -5.37
N LEU A 466 -9.43 -0.96 -4.59
CA LEU A 466 -9.69 -2.07 -3.69
C LEU A 466 -10.43 -1.59 -2.43
N PRO A 467 -11.45 -2.30 -1.96
CA PRO A 467 -12.07 -2.01 -0.69
C PRO A 467 -11.14 -2.37 0.47
N VAL A 468 -11.39 -1.75 1.63
CA VAL A 468 -10.68 -2.10 2.87
C VAL A 468 -10.95 -3.55 3.27
N GLU A 469 -12.16 -4.04 3.05
CA GLU A 469 -12.52 -5.45 3.24
C GLU A 469 -11.97 -6.28 2.08
N LYS A 470 -10.93 -7.06 2.34
CA LYS A 470 -10.08 -7.68 1.32
C LYS A 470 -10.51 -9.08 0.86
N ILE A 471 -11.54 -9.64 1.43
CA ILE A 471 -12.13 -10.90 0.97
C ILE A 471 -13.29 -10.68 -0.01
N TYR A 472 -13.42 -9.47 -0.54
CA TYR A 472 -14.45 -9.10 -1.49
C TYR A 472 -14.00 -9.44 -2.92
N PRO A 473 -14.87 -10.00 -3.78
CA PRO A 473 -14.49 -10.46 -5.12
C PRO A 473 -14.35 -9.33 -6.14
N CYS A 474 -13.26 -8.57 -6.02
CA CYS A 474 -12.95 -7.44 -6.90
C CYS A 474 -12.39 -7.90 -8.23
N LEU A 475 -13.22 -7.96 -9.27
CA LEU A 475 -12.83 -8.32 -10.66
C LEU A 475 -12.15 -9.69 -10.81
N VAL A 476 -12.06 -10.47 -9.75
CA VAL A 476 -11.75 -11.89 -9.79
C VAL A 476 -12.99 -12.66 -9.37
N PRO A 477 -13.53 -13.53 -10.21
CA PRO A 477 -14.75 -14.24 -9.89
C PRO A 477 -14.58 -15.18 -8.69
N PHE A 478 -15.52 -15.11 -7.77
CA PHE A 478 -15.75 -16.16 -6.80
C PHE A 478 -16.74 -17.16 -7.37
N LEU A 479 -16.41 -18.43 -7.29
CA LEU A 479 -17.29 -19.53 -7.63
C LEU A 479 -17.80 -20.19 -6.35
N GLU A 480 -19.10 -20.11 -6.13
CA GLU A 480 -19.79 -20.84 -5.09
C GLU A 480 -20.23 -22.19 -5.66
N LEU A 481 -19.67 -23.29 -5.15
CA LEU A 481 -19.99 -24.64 -5.58
C LEU A 481 -21.27 -25.15 -4.89
N GLU A 482 -21.93 -26.15 -5.48
CA GLU A 482 -23.13 -26.75 -4.86
C GLU A 482 -22.88 -27.35 -3.48
N ASP A 483 -21.69 -27.83 -3.20
CA ASP A 483 -21.28 -28.37 -1.89
C ASP A 483 -21.02 -27.29 -0.83
N GLY A 484 -21.20 -26.01 -1.18
CA GLY A 484 -21.05 -24.88 -0.27
C GLY A 484 -19.65 -24.29 -0.20
N ARG A 485 -18.66 -24.86 -0.89
CA ARG A 485 -17.32 -24.26 -0.97
C ARG A 485 -17.33 -23.03 -1.88
N THR A 486 -16.61 -22.00 -1.47
CA THR A 486 -16.29 -20.84 -2.33
C THR A 486 -14.83 -20.91 -2.72
N ILE A 487 -14.52 -20.71 -3.99
CA ILE A 487 -13.17 -20.75 -4.54
C ILE A 487 -12.92 -19.53 -5.44
N ALA A 488 -11.66 -19.11 -5.54
CA ALA A 488 -11.24 -17.97 -6.35
C ALA A 488 -9.93 -18.27 -7.10
N ALA A 489 -9.79 -17.71 -8.31
CA ALA A 489 -8.56 -17.74 -9.11
C ALA A 489 -7.60 -16.67 -8.58
N ALA A 490 -7.01 -16.91 -7.42
CA ALA A 490 -6.17 -15.99 -6.68
C ALA A 490 -4.93 -16.70 -6.11
N ASP A 491 -4.10 -16.00 -5.33
CA ASP A 491 -2.86 -16.50 -4.73
C ASP A 491 -1.78 -16.84 -5.78
N GLY A 492 -1.42 -15.84 -6.60
CA GLY A 492 -0.57 -16.03 -7.76
C GLY A 492 -1.30 -16.81 -8.86
N ALA A 493 -0.57 -17.52 -9.70
CA ALA A 493 -1.13 -18.42 -10.71
C ALA A 493 -0.23 -19.65 -10.92
N ASP A 494 -0.74 -20.70 -11.54
CA ASP A 494 0.10 -21.85 -11.93
C ASP A 494 1.01 -21.47 -13.12
N GLU A 495 0.50 -20.66 -14.04
CA GLU A 495 1.26 -20.11 -15.16
C GLU A 495 0.92 -18.63 -15.36
N ILE A 496 1.90 -17.82 -15.76
CA ILE A 496 1.72 -16.44 -16.23
C ILE A 496 2.55 -16.25 -17.49
N LYS A 497 1.91 -15.77 -18.55
CA LYS A 497 2.52 -15.54 -19.87
C LYS A 497 2.24 -14.10 -20.31
N PRO A 498 3.12 -13.14 -20.03
CA PRO A 498 2.99 -11.80 -20.60
C PRO A 498 3.33 -11.81 -22.09
N ALA A 499 2.61 -11.00 -22.86
CA ALA A 499 2.94 -10.75 -24.26
C ALA A 499 4.23 -9.93 -24.39
N ALA A 500 4.94 -10.08 -25.49
CA ALA A 500 6.22 -9.39 -25.72
C ALA A 500 6.10 -7.86 -25.79
N ASP A 501 4.93 -7.36 -26.22
CA ASP A 501 4.64 -5.92 -26.26
C ASP A 501 4.18 -5.33 -24.91
N GLY A 502 4.07 -6.18 -23.88
CA GLY A 502 3.61 -5.81 -22.55
C GLY A 502 2.13 -5.44 -22.44
N LYS A 503 1.33 -5.50 -23.53
CA LYS A 503 -0.07 -5.06 -23.54
C LYS A 503 -1.08 -6.17 -23.27
N SER A 504 -0.61 -7.37 -22.98
CA SER A 504 -1.47 -8.50 -22.65
C SER A 504 -0.75 -9.43 -21.67
N VAL A 505 -1.52 -10.09 -20.82
CA VAL A 505 -1.04 -11.13 -19.91
C VAL A 505 -2.07 -12.24 -19.83
N THR A 506 -1.63 -13.49 -19.98
CA THR A 506 -2.44 -14.69 -19.76
C THR A 506 -1.99 -15.37 -18.49
N ALA A 507 -2.93 -15.75 -17.63
CA ALA A 507 -2.68 -16.48 -16.40
C ALA A 507 -3.59 -17.72 -16.33
N VAL A 508 -3.06 -18.80 -15.75
CA VAL A 508 -3.76 -20.09 -15.66
C VAL A 508 -3.78 -20.54 -14.19
N TRP A 509 -4.97 -20.88 -13.72
CA TRP A 509 -5.20 -21.47 -12.40
C TRP A 509 -5.75 -22.89 -12.56
N ARG A 510 -5.06 -23.86 -11.97
CA ARG A 510 -5.49 -25.26 -11.80
C ARG A 510 -5.83 -25.55 -10.34
N ARG A 511 -5.27 -24.76 -9.44
CA ARG A 511 -5.49 -24.80 -8.00
C ARG A 511 -6.10 -23.49 -7.55
N TRP A 512 -7.11 -23.56 -6.73
CA TRP A 512 -7.99 -22.47 -6.38
C TRP A 512 -7.86 -22.09 -4.92
N ALA A 513 -7.74 -20.82 -4.64
CA ALA A 513 -7.74 -20.31 -3.26
C ALA A 513 -9.14 -20.38 -2.64
N VAL A 514 -9.19 -20.61 -1.32
CA VAL A 514 -10.43 -20.57 -0.55
C VAL A 514 -10.50 -19.22 0.19
N PRO A 515 -11.41 -18.32 -0.17
CA PRO A 515 -11.53 -17.00 0.45
C PRO A 515 -11.72 -17.10 1.97
N GLY A 516 -11.04 -16.23 2.73
CA GLY A 516 -11.17 -16.14 4.17
C GLY A 516 -10.43 -17.21 4.98
N THR A 517 -9.67 -18.11 4.35
CA THR A 517 -8.84 -19.07 5.08
C THR A 517 -7.49 -18.46 5.47
N LYS A 518 -7.00 -18.79 6.66
CA LYS A 518 -5.68 -18.33 7.14
C LYS A 518 -4.51 -19.11 6.55
N THR A 519 -4.77 -20.33 6.08
CA THR A 519 -3.75 -21.29 5.68
C THR A 519 -3.29 -21.11 4.23
N GLY A 520 -4.11 -20.45 3.40
CA GLY A 520 -3.84 -20.32 1.97
C GLY A 520 -3.86 -21.65 1.25
N ASP A 521 -4.70 -22.59 1.73
CA ASP A 521 -4.87 -23.90 1.09
C ASP A 521 -5.41 -23.71 -0.32
N LEU A 522 -4.77 -24.38 -1.26
CA LEU A 522 -5.18 -24.42 -2.64
C LEU A 522 -5.89 -25.73 -2.94
N LEU A 523 -7.10 -25.63 -3.49
CA LEU A 523 -7.91 -26.79 -3.86
C LEU A 523 -7.74 -27.10 -5.34
N ASP A 524 -7.52 -28.37 -5.65
CA ASP A 524 -7.75 -28.93 -6.97
C ASP A 524 -9.17 -29.51 -7.00
N VAL A 525 -10.04 -28.86 -7.75
CA VAL A 525 -11.44 -29.30 -7.96
C VAL A 525 -11.65 -29.78 -9.41
N GLY A 526 -10.57 -30.09 -10.11
CA GLY A 526 -10.61 -30.46 -11.52
C GLY A 526 -11.05 -29.34 -12.46
N LEU A 527 -11.04 -28.09 -12.00
CA LEU A 527 -11.41 -26.89 -12.76
C LEU A 527 -10.15 -26.09 -13.14
N VAL A 528 -10.02 -25.77 -14.40
CA VAL A 528 -8.97 -24.90 -14.92
C VAL A 528 -9.60 -23.59 -15.39
N SER A 529 -9.08 -22.47 -14.95
CA SER A 529 -9.35 -21.14 -15.48
C SER A 529 -8.15 -20.64 -16.24
N GLU A 530 -8.34 -20.24 -17.48
CA GLU A 530 -7.37 -19.48 -18.28
C GLU A 530 -7.92 -18.09 -18.52
N VAL A 531 -7.22 -17.08 -18.03
CA VAL A 531 -7.64 -15.67 -18.11
C VAL A 531 -6.62 -14.89 -18.91
N THR A 532 -7.10 -14.17 -19.93
CA THR A 532 -6.28 -13.23 -20.69
C THR A 532 -6.78 -11.81 -20.49
N TRP A 533 -5.92 -10.95 -19.95
CA TRP A 533 -6.12 -9.51 -19.90
C TRP A 533 -5.40 -8.84 -21.06
N THR A 534 -6.09 -7.92 -21.76
CA THR A 534 -5.53 -7.19 -22.91
C THR A 534 -5.93 -5.72 -22.83
N LEU A 535 -4.96 -4.82 -23.01
CA LEU A 535 -5.21 -3.39 -23.14
C LEU A 535 -5.23 -2.98 -24.62
N GLN A 536 -6.30 -2.32 -25.06
CA GLN A 536 -6.46 -1.76 -26.40
C GLN A 536 -6.94 -0.30 -26.29
N GLY A 537 -6.04 0.65 -26.42
CA GLY A 537 -6.36 2.05 -26.18
C GLY A 537 -6.83 2.27 -24.74
N ASN A 538 -8.04 2.78 -24.58
CA ASN A 538 -8.69 3.01 -23.28
C ASN A 538 -9.58 1.84 -22.80
N ARG A 539 -9.52 0.70 -23.49
CA ARG A 539 -10.33 -0.50 -23.19
C ARG A 539 -9.46 -1.60 -22.60
N LEU A 540 -9.81 -2.03 -21.40
CA LEU A 540 -9.25 -3.20 -20.74
C LEU A 540 -10.22 -4.36 -20.90
N ARG A 541 -9.75 -5.45 -21.51
CA ARG A 541 -10.54 -6.63 -21.83
C ARG A 541 -10.04 -7.81 -21.02
N ARG A 542 -10.94 -8.54 -20.38
CA ARG A 542 -10.70 -9.79 -19.67
C ARG A 542 -11.49 -10.91 -20.33
N VAL A 543 -10.80 -11.90 -20.85
CA VAL A 543 -11.42 -13.13 -21.39
C VAL A 543 -11.05 -14.29 -20.50
N GLU A 544 -12.03 -15.07 -20.09
CA GLU A 544 -11.82 -16.27 -19.29
C GLU A 544 -12.43 -17.49 -19.96
N SER A 545 -11.67 -18.57 -19.97
CA SER A 545 -12.12 -19.90 -20.39
C SER A 545 -12.09 -20.85 -19.18
N LEU A 546 -13.22 -21.45 -18.88
CA LEU A 546 -13.37 -22.45 -17.80
C LEU A 546 -13.49 -23.85 -18.41
N THR A 547 -12.60 -24.75 -18.00
CA THR A 547 -12.62 -26.17 -18.39
C THR A 547 -12.58 -27.07 -17.19
N VAL A 548 -13.24 -28.23 -17.26
CA VAL A 548 -13.27 -29.18 -16.15
C VAL A 548 -12.89 -30.60 -16.60
N SER A 549 -12.26 -31.35 -15.72
CA SER A 549 -11.92 -32.77 -15.91
C SER A 549 -13.09 -33.71 -15.61
N HIS A 550 -14.03 -33.29 -14.77
CA HIS A 550 -15.26 -34.00 -14.40
C HIS A 550 -16.41 -33.00 -14.23
N PRO A 551 -17.68 -33.40 -14.29
CA PRO A 551 -18.80 -32.49 -14.14
C PRO A 551 -18.72 -31.73 -12.83
N LEU A 552 -18.88 -30.39 -12.88
CA LEU A 552 -18.85 -29.52 -11.72
C LEU A 552 -20.08 -28.60 -11.72
N ASN A 553 -20.84 -28.63 -10.65
CA ASN A 553 -21.99 -27.75 -10.48
C ASN A 553 -21.60 -26.49 -9.71
N VAL A 554 -21.87 -25.36 -10.30
CA VAL A 554 -21.63 -24.02 -9.75
C VAL A 554 -22.97 -23.41 -9.37
N ARG A 555 -23.11 -23.06 -8.10
CA ARG A 555 -24.30 -22.39 -7.58
C ARG A 555 -24.37 -20.94 -8.06
N ARG A 556 -23.22 -20.28 -8.10
CA ARG A 556 -23.08 -18.89 -8.54
C ARG A 556 -21.62 -18.57 -8.88
N LEU A 557 -21.41 -17.87 -9.97
CA LEU A 557 -20.19 -17.13 -10.24
C LEU A 557 -20.52 -15.64 -10.03
N TRP A 558 -19.72 -14.94 -9.25
CA TRP A 558 -19.95 -13.52 -9.03
C TRP A 558 -18.66 -12.74 -8.84
N LEU A 559 -18.67 -11.47 -9.18
CA LEU A 559 -17.60 -10.53 -9.01
C LEU A 559 -18.16 -9.13 -8.78
N ALA A 560 -17.32 -8.24 -8.30
CA ALA A 560 -17.69 -6.85 -8.09
C ALA A 560 -16.68 -5.90 -8.71
N ILE A 561 -17.18 -4.74 -9.10
CA ILE A 561 -16.36 -3.61 -9.53
C ILE A 561 -16.55 -2.49 -8.49
N PRO A 562 -15.72 -2.45 -7.44
CA PRO A 562 -15.73 -1.36 -6.49
C PRO A 562 -15.12 -0.13 -7.14
N SER A 563 -15.74 1.03 -6.94
CA SER A 563 -15.34 2.20 -7.68
C SER A 563 -15.57 3.50 -6.91
N ARG A 564 -14.77 4.52 -7.23
CA ARG A 564 -14.93 5.89 -6.76
C ARG A 564 -15.91 6.71 -7.62
N TYR A 565 -16.60 6.08 -8.55
CA TYR A 565 -17.75 6.69 -9.23
C TYR A 565 -18.96 6.75 -8.30
N ASP A 566 -19.82 7.72 -8.46
CA ASP A 566 -20.92 8.03 -7.54
C ASP A 566 -22.30 7.63 -8.06
N HIS A 567 -22.44 7.35 -9.35
CA HIS A 567 -23.71 6.87 -9.91
C HIS A 567 -23.56 5.95 -11.11
N LEU A 568 -24.66 5.24 -11.43
CA LEU A 568 -24.77 4.30 -12.53
C LEU A 568 -25.81 4.80 -13.55
N GLU A 569 -25.42 4.83 -14.80
CA GLU A 569 -26.31 4.98 -15.96
C GLU A 569 -26.42 3.63 -16.66
N THR A 570 -27.63 3.23 -17.05
CA THR A 570 -27.87 2.04 -17.87
C THR A 570 -28.52 2.45 -19.18
N SER A 571 -27.96 2.01 -20.28
CA SER A 571 -28.46 2.21 -21.63
C SER A 571 -28.54 0.89 -22.39
N TYR A 572 -29.18 0.92 -23.55
CA TYR A 572 -29.26 -0.23 -24.45
C TYR A 572 -28.85 0.20 -25.86
N PHE A 573 -27.91 -0.50 -26.43
CA PHE A 573 -27.49 -0.29 -27.82
C PHE A 573 -27.56 -1.60 -28.59
N GLN A 574 -28.32 -1.61 -29.67
CA GLN A 574 -28.57 -2.82 -30.52
C GLN A 574 -29.01 -4.04 -29.68
N GLY A 575 -29.79 -3.83 -28.63
CA GLY A 575 -30.27 -4.87 -27.73
C GLY A 575 -29.28 -5.32 -26.64
N ALA A 576 -28.04 -4.87 -26.69
CA ALA A 576 -27.08 -5.12 -25.64
C ALA A 576 -27.20 -4.09 -24.49
N ARG A 577 -27.19 -4.56 -23.28
CA ARG A 577 -27.15 -3.71 -22.08
C ARG A 577 -25.74 -3.13 -21.89
N ILE A 578 -25.66 -1.84 -21.69
CA ILE A 578 -24.43 -1.10 -21.37
C ILE A 578 -24.62 -0.42 -20.03
N ASP A 579 -23.80 -0.77 -19.06
CA ASP A 579 -23.76 -0.15 -17.76
C ASP A 579 -22.55 0.79 -17.67
N ARG A 580 -22.79 2.04 -17.28
CA ARG A 580 -21.78 3.09 -17.21
C ARG A 580 -21.73 3.68 -15.81
N LEU A 581 -20.60 3.54 -15.13
CA LEU A 581 -20.32 4.23 -13.89
C LEU A 581 -19.80 5.64 -14.21
N VAL A 582 -20.34 6.67 -13.56
CA VAL A 582 -20.10 8.08 -13.93
C VAL A 582 -19.79 8.92 -12.72
N SER A 583 -18.86 9.87 -12.85
CA SER A 583 -18.57 10.93 -11.87
C SER A 583 -17.69 12.01 -12.51
N GLU A 584 -18.02 13.29 -12.28
CA GLU A 584 -17.16 14.44 -12.62
C GLU A 584 -16.60 14.44 -14.05
N GLY A 585 -17.43 14.11 -15.04
CA GLY A 585 -17.03 14.11 -16.45
C GLY A 585 -16.16 12.92 -16.88
N LYS A 586 -15.95 11.93 -16.00
CA LYS A 586 -15.31 10.66 -16.31
C LYS A 586 -16.32 9.53 -16.24
N SER A 587 -16.14 8.50 -17.05
CA SER A 587 -17.00 7.32 -16.95
C SER A 587 -16.24 6.03 -17.24
N LEU A 588 -16.78 4.94 -16.69
CA LEU A 588 -16.35 3.58 -16.95
C LEU A 588 -17.54 2.80 -17.51
N GLU A 589 -17.43 2.40 -18.76
CA GLU A 589 -18.40 1.50 -19.38
C GLU A 589 -18.03 0.05 -19.09
N VAL A 590 -19.01 -0.71 -18.64
CA VAL A 590 -18.88 -2.13 -18.29
C VAL A 590 -19.76 -2.95 -19.19
N GLN A 591 -19.19 -3.89 -19.90
CA GLN A 591 -19.89 -4.77 -20.82
C GLN A 591 -19.47 -6.22 -20.63
N ILE A 592 -20.43 -7.12 -20.55
CA ILE A 592 -20.22 -8.57 -20.64
C ILE A 592 -20.67 -9.05 -22.02
N SER A 593 -19.84 -9.85 -22.65
CA SER A 593 -20.09 -10.44 -23.95
C SER A 593 -19.60 -11.90 -24.02
N ASN A 594 -19.94 -12.60 -25.07
CA ASN A 594 -19.50 -13.96 -25.33
C ASN A 594 -19.72 -14.92 -24.14
N SER A 595 -20.79 -14.68 -23.35
CA SER A 595 -21.11 -15.51 -22.21
C SER A 595 -22.19 -16.51 -22.55
N ASP A 596 -21.94 -17.79 -22.28
CA ASP A 596 -22.93 -18.85 -22.35
C ASP A 596 -23.96 -18.78 -21.21
N TRP A 597 -23.74 -17.86 -20.25
CA TRP A 597 -24.63 -17.65 -19.11
C TRP A 597 -25.16 -16.23 -19.07
N PRO A 598 -26.43 -16.04 -18.73
CA PRO A 598 -26.92 -14.70 -18.45
C PRO A 598 -26.34 -14.17 -17.16
N PHE A 599 -25.64 -13.04 -17.23
CA PHE A 599 -25.23 -12.27 -16.06
C PHE A 599 -26.35 -11.33 -15.61
N GLU A 600 -26.62 -11.34 -14.34
CA GLU A 600 -27.41 -10.30 -13.68
C GLU A 600 -26.46 -9.21 -13.18
N ILE A 601 -26.72 -7.96 -13.58
CA ILE A 601 -25.90 -6.82 -13.19
C ILE A 601 -26.75 -5.92 -12.29
N SER A 602 -26.25 -5.64 -11.11
CA SER A 602 -26.87 -4.73 -10.15
C SER A 602 -25.88 -3.73 -9.62
N ALA A 603 -26.33 -2.52 -9.32
CA ALA A 603 -25.54 -1.52 -8.62
C ALA A 603 -25.87 -1.55 -7.15
N TYR A 604 -24.85 -1.36 -6.34
CA TYR A 604 -24.93 -1.27 -4.89
C TYR A 604 -24.27 0.03 -4.43
N ALA A 605 -25.05 0.90 -3.80
CA ALA A 605 -24.55 2.09 -3.16
C ALA A 605 -24.06 1.73 -1.74
N ALA A 606 -22.77 1.74 -1.53
CA ALA A 606 -22.18 1.22 -0.31
C ALA A 606 -22.45 2.11 0.93
N GLY A 607 -22.63 3.42 0.75
CA GLY A 607 -22.95 4.31 1.87
C GLY A 607 -21.95 4.22 3.02
N ASN A 608 -22.41 3.83 4.20
CA ASN A 608 -21.58 3.63 5.39
C ASN A 608 -21.07 2.18 5.57
N ASP A 609 -21.32 1.31 4.59
CA ASP A 609 -20.82 -0.06 4.61
C ASP A 609 -19.29 -0.06 4.61
N PRO A 610 -18.64 -0.99 5.32
CA PRO A 610 -17.21 -1.24 5.20
C PRO A 610 -16.70 -1.38 3.76
N LEU A 611 -17.46 -1.99 2.88
CA LEU A 611 -17.13 -2.10 1.46
C LEU A 611 -17.14 -0.74 0.73
N GLY A 612 -17.81 0.27 1.29
CA GLY A 612 -17.82 1.64 0.78
C GLY A 612 -16.54 2.43 1.00
N ARG A 613 -15.49 1.80 1.50
CA ARG A 613 -14.21 2.44 1.83
C ARG A 613 -13.05 1.72 1.18
N GLY A 614 -12.25 2.47 0.46
CA GLY A 614 -11.00 2.02 -0.13
C GLY A 614 -9.78 2.62 0.56
N ASP A 615 -8.64 2.17 0.16
CA ASP A 615 -7.33 2.61 0.65
C ASP A 615 -7.02 4.09 0.30
N ARG A 616 -7.69 4.64 -0.70
CA ARG A 616 -7.53 6.03 -1.18
C ARG A 616 -8.81 6.86 -1.06
N GLY A 617 -9.74 6.46 -0.20
CA GLY A 617 -10.95 7.19 0.07
C GLY A 617 -12.24 6.41 -0.19
N PRO A 618 -13.38 7.10 -0.28
CA PRO A 618 -14.68 6.46 -0.43
C PRO A 618 -14.82 5.67 -1.73
N LEU A 619 -15.53 4.54 -1.64
CA LEU A 619 -16.00 3.71 -2.76
C LEU A 619 -17.53 3.71 -2.75
N PRO A 620 -18.18 4.80 -3.21
CA PRO A 620 -19.61 4.96 -3.04
C PRO A 620 -20.43 3.99 -3.87
N MET A 621 -19.86 3.44 -4.96
CA MET A 621 -20.57 2.58 -5.89
C MET A 621 -19.84 1.26 -6.12
N HIS A 622 -20.58 0.16 -6.02
CA HIS A 622 -20.15 -1.17 -6.44
C HIS A 622 -21.09 -1.70 -7.51
N LEU A 623 -20.54 -2.17 -8.61
CA LEU A 623 -21.29 -2.91 -9.60
C LEU A 623 -21.09 -4.41 -9.35
N ILE A 624 -22.18 -5.13 -9.10
CA ILE A 624 -22.16 -6.57 -8.85
C ILE A 624 -22.60 -7.29 -10.13
N LEU A 625 -21.78 -8.21 -10.59
CA LEU A 625 -22.03 -9.08 -11.72
C LEU A 625 -22.11 -10.51 -11.21
N GLN A 626 -23.22 -11.20 -11.48
CA GLN A 626 -23.42 -12.57 -11.02
C GLN A 626 -24.21 -13.41 -12.01
N THR A 627 -24.02 -14.74 -11.94
CA THR A 627 -24.80 -15.71 -12.71
C THR A 627 -25.83 -16.41 -11.82
N LYS A 628 -26.82 -17.06 -12.44
CA LYS A 628 -27.57 -18.15 -11.82
C LYS A 628 -26.71 -19.41 -11.76
N SER A 629 -27.26 -20.48 -11.15
CA SER A 629 -26.60 -21.79 -11.12
C SER A 629 -26.42 -22.36 -12.53
N PHE A 630 -25.29 -23.02 -12.75
CA PHE A 630 -24.96 -23.68 -13.99
C PHE A 630 -24.05 -24.89 -13.75
N SER A 631 -23.93 -25.75 -14.76
CA SER A 631 -23.04 -26.92 -14.73
C SER A 631 -21.95 -26.79 -15.78
N LEU A 632 -20.72 -27.06 -15.38
CA LEU A 632 -19.58 -27.27 -16.26
C LEU A 632 -19.47 -28.76 -16.61
N ARG A 633 -19.14 -29.08 -17.86
CA ARG A 633 -19.02 -30.46 -18.36
C ARG A 633 -17.66 -30.65 -19.03
N PRO A 634 -17.03 -31.83 -18.88
CA PRO A 634 -15.79 -32.14 -19.58
C PRO A 634 -15.89 -31.95 -21.08
N ALA A 635 -14.78 -31.55 -21.70
CA ALA A 635 -14.64 -31.30 -23.12
C ALA A 635 -15.54 -30.18 -23.70
N VAL A 636 -16.21 -29.41 -22.86
CA VAL A 636 -17.01 -28.24 -23.28
C VAL A 636 -16.49 -27.01 -22.52
N PRO A 637 -15.52 -26.28 -23.08
CA PRO A 637 -15.07 -25.01 -22.50
C PRO A 637 -16.24 -24.03 -22.36
N ARG A 638 -16.19 -23.21 -21.33
CA ARG A 638 -17.16 -22.14 -21.12
C ARG A 638 -16.43 -20.82 -21.05
N ASP A 639 -16.70 -19.98 -22.01
CA ASP A 639 -16.04 -18.71 -22.20
C ASP A 639 -16.94 -17.55 -21.79
N TRP A 640 -16.34 -16.49 -21.30
CA TRP A 640 -16.99 -15.21 -21.10
C TRP A 640 -15.98 -14.07 -21.16
N GLU A 641 -16.47 -12.90 -21.44
CA GLU A 641 -15.67 -11.70 -21.63
C GLU A 641 -16.23 -10.54 -20.83
N LEU A 642 -15.35 -9.84 -20.11
CA LEU A 642 -15.60 -8.55 -19.47
C LEU A 642 -14.78 -7.48 -20.18
N SER A 643 -15.44 -6.43 -20.65
CA SER A 643 -14.82 -5.25 -21.20
C SER A 643 -15.06 -4.04 -20.30
N LEU A 644 -14.00 -3.33 -19.99
CA LEU A 644 -13.97 -2.10 -19.21
C LEU A 644 -13.42 -0.99 -20.10
N THR A 645 -14.24 0.02 -20.45
CA THR A 645 -13.79 1.13 -21.28
C THR A 645 -13.85 2.43 -20.51
N SER A 646 -12.70 3.10 -20.37
CA SER A 646 -12.56 4.37 -19.65
C SER A 646 -12.77 5.55 -20.59
N TYR A 647 -13.59 6.52 -20.20
CA TYR A 647 -13.79 7.78 -20.94
C TYR A 647 -13.45 8.97 -20.05
N GLU A 648 -12.68 9.90 -20.59
CA GLU A 648 -12.46 11.23 -20.03
C GLU A 648 -13.48 12.23 -20.59
N ALA A 649 -13.69 13.37 -19.93
CA ALA A 649 -14.74 14.34 -20.27
C ALA A 649 -14.71 14.88 -21.73
N GLN A 650 -13.56 14.81 -22.39
CA GLN A 650 -13.43 15.27 -23.78
C GLN A 650 -14.00 14.26 -24.81
N ASP A 651 -14.12 12.98 -24.44
CA ASP A 651 -14.57 11.90 -25.33
C ASP A 651 -16.07 11.59 -25.12
N SER A 652 -16.74 12.26 -24.21
CA SER A 652 -18.13 11.97 -23.83
C SER A 652 -19.19 12.52 -24.79
N ARG A 653 -18.82 12.89 -26.01
CA ARG A 653 -19.79 13.20 -27.08
C ARG A 653 -19.87 12.02 -28.06
N PRO A 654 -21.04 11.43 -28.22
CA PRO A 654 -21.25 10.38 -29.20
C PRO A 654 -21.04 10.88 -30.63
#